data_3737fcdb451e0ded7f7820a2f372f1a5
#
_entry.id   3737fcdb451e0ded7f7820a2f372f1a5
#
_cell.length_a   1.000
_cell.length_b   1.000
_cell.length_c   1.000
_cell.angle_alpha   90.00
_cell.angle_beta   90.00
_cell.angle_gamma   90.00
#
_symmetry.space_group_name_H-M   'P 1'
#
loop_
_entity.id
_entity.type
_entity.pdbx_description
1 polymer ?
#
loop_
_entity_poly.entity_id
_entity_poly.type
_entity_poly.pdbx_seq_one_letter_code
_entity_poly.pdbx_strand_id
1 'polypeptide(L)'
;NHHVGADSLQKLGSEAHNYYRDGFYAASQDAELKCPDVELNVLISIDDVTDRVQAVITPGTKPEEAFAARRRVMAEIEQESLAATGLRSDVITLYQGGRYHLYRSKKYTDVRLVFAPEQQIAFFGGDADNFEFPRYALDACFFRAYENDKPARVPHHLAWSETRVAAGDLVFVSGHPGHTDRAATVRELESKRDRTIPFALAMLNRLEVLYGAYGAEGPEEKRQALGDLFGAQNGRKSREGVLAGLLDPAVFARKRQTEARLRDLLARDAGDKPSPFERIERAEDEIARVSLRHNLLEGAVGFNSQYFANARTILRAAQEATKPTGDRLREYRDSNRASLEQQLFSTKPIYDAFEIVKLADSLTFLATALGPDDPTVKQVLAGKSPRERAAELIRGTRLGTRAPDAAAAPVTDLRRPLYDGGMAAVAASNDPLILLAQAIDEEARSLRKTVETAGEIKRQAHAEIAQAVFASAGEDRYPDATFTLRLAYGTVLGYDQDGRMIEPITTYAGLFARAAAKHDTPPFDLPPRWQRLRQALEHDQPFLETPFNFVSTADIIGGNSGSPVVNPRGELVGLIFDGNIQSLVLDLAYDDTKARAVSVDAAGILAALRQVYKAEALVAELRGPAAAAAAAAADWRPLFDGRSLAGWKPTPFGGEGEVRIVAGAIEIAQGSDMSGITWGGEFPRQHYEISLDARRVDGSDFFCGLTFPVGDDPCSLIVGGWGGGVVGLSSIDGLDAANNDTTHYHAFTTGEWYAVRVRVTPERIECFINDERVVDQPLAGHALSIRDEVIPSKPLGIATYATTAQLKNIRWRPVAPPTSAAESAP
;
A
#
# COMPACT_ATOMS: atom_id res chain seq x y z
N ASN A 1 -0.55 -2.60 1.51
CA ASN A 1 -1.08 -3.06 2.79
C ASN A 1 0.02 -3.46 3.77
N HIS A 2 -0.34 -3.69 5.04
CA HIS A 2 0.61 -3.97 6.12
C HIS A 2 1.31 -5.32 5.93
N HIS A 3 0.61 -6.37 5.58
CA HIS A 3 1.23 -7.70 5.49
C HIS A 3 2.26 -7.82 4.36
N VAL A 4 2.14 -7.05 3.27
CA VAL A 4 3.20 -6.93 2.25
C VAL A 4 4.39 -6.11 2.78
N GLY A 5 4.13 -5.08 3.59
CA GLY A 5 5.16 -4.29 4.27
C GLY A 5 5.80 -4.97 5.49
N ALA A 6 5.19 -6.03 5.97
CA ALA A 6 5.57 -6.71 7.21
C ALA A 6 7.03 -7.20 7.22
N ASP A 7 7.53 -7.71 6.10
CA ASP A 7 8.95 -8.11 5.97
C ASP A 7 9.91 -6.92 6.20
N SER A 8 9.57 -5.73 5.69
CA SER A 8 10.35 -4.51 5.95
C SER A 8 10.30 -4.12 7.43
N LEU A 9 9.14 -4.19 8.08
CA LEU A 9 8.99 -3.91 9.52
C LEU A 9 9.84 -4.86 10.36
N GLN A 10 9.88 -6.13 10.02
CA GLN A 10 10.71 -7.13 10.69
C GLN A 10 12.21 -6.85 10.49
N LYS A 11 12.61 -6.51 9.26
CA LYS A 11 14.00 -6.21 8.91
C LYS A 11 14.53 -4.95 9.60
N LEU A 12 13.68 -3.91 9.73
CA LEU A 12 14.00 -2.65 10.38
C LEU A 12 13.91 -2.75 11.91
N GLY A 13 13.11 -3.70 12.42
CA GLY A 13 12.87 -3.87 13.84
C GLY A 13 14.01 -4.56 14.57
N SER A 14 14.07 -4.30 15.88
CA SER A 14 14.96 -4.95 16.84
C SER A 14 14.18 -5.26 18.12
N GLU A 15 14.80 -5.93 19.08
CA GLU A 15 14.20 -6.12 20.41
C GLU A 15 13.84 -4.80 21.08
N ALA A 16 14.71 -3.77 20.95
CA ALA A 16 14.50 -2.43 21.51
C ALA A 16 13.46 -1.60 20.72
N HIS A 17 13.34 -1.84 19.43
CA HIS A 17 12.42 -1.13 18.52
C HIS A 17 11.58 -2.13 17.73
N ASN A 18 10.56 -2.68 18.36
CA ASN A 18 9.70 -3.68 17.75
C ASN A 18 8.54 -3.03 16.98
N TYR A 19 8.78 -2.70 15.71
CA TYR A 19 7.78 -2.06 14.85
C TYR A 19 6.54 -2.91 14.57
N TYR A 20 6.64 -4.23 14.69
CA TYR A 20 5.46 -5.10 14.64
C TYR A 20 4.53 -4.86 15.82
N ARG A 21 5.10 -4.77 17.03
CA ARG A 21 4.33 -4.59 18.26
C ARG A 21 3.83 -3.16 18.42
N ASP A 22 4.69 -2.18 18.13
CA ASP A 22 4.49 -0.78 18.52
C ASP A 22 3.93 0.08 17.38
N GLY A 23 3.93 -0.44 16.14
CA GLY A 23 3.67 0.34 14.94
C GLY A 23 4.80 1.35 14.64
N PHE A 24 4.63 2.11 13.57
CA PHE A 24 5.58 3.16 13.19
C PHE A 24 4.85 4.35 12.54
N TYR A 25 5.27 5.55 12.86
CA TYR A 25 4.87 6.77 12.14
C TYR A 25 6.04 7.75 12.07
N ALA A 26 6.44 8.12 10.85
CA ALA A 26 7.42 9.17 10.59
C ALA A 26 6.71 10.54 10.61
N ALA A 27 6.99 11.36 11.63
CA ALA A 27 6.40 12.69 11.74
C ALA A 27 6.98 13.71 10.74
N SER A 28 8.13 13.39 10.11
CA SER A 28 8.78 14.18 9.07
C SER A 28 9.48 13.26 8.07
N GLN A 29 9.85 13.78 6.89
CA GLN A 29 10.58 13.03 5.86
C GLN A 29 11.94 12.51 6.37
N ASP A 30 12.62 13.26 7.24
CA ASP A 30 13.90 12.84 7.82
C ASP A 30 13.77 11.68 8.80
N ALA A 31 12.56 11.45 9.33
CA ALA A 31 12.26 10.33 10.22
C ALA A 31 11.84 9.05 9.47
N GLU A 32 11.67 9.12 8.14
CA GLU A 32 11.30 7.96 7.33
C GLU A 32 12.44 6.93 7.27
N LEU A 33 12.11 5.66 7.45
CA LEU A 33 13.10 4.58 7.51
C LEU A 33 13.31 3.94 6.15
N LYS A 34 14.54 3.94 5.65
CA LYS A 34 14.92 3.29 4.40
C LYS A 34 14.74 1.77 4.52
N CYS A 35 13.89 1.21 3.64
CA CYS A 35 13.61 -0.21 3.61
C CYS A 35 14.65 -0.94 2.75
N PRO A 36 15.45 -1.84 3.34
CA PRO A 36 16.34 -2.67 2.56
C PRO A 36 15.52 -3.62 1.67
N ASP A 37 16.02 -3.88 0.47
CA ASP A 37 15.50 -4.87 -0.50
C ASP A 37 14.13 -4.57 -1.11
N VAL A 38 13.50 -3.44 -0.79
CA VAL A 38 12.22 -3.05 -1.40
C VAL A 38 12.48 -2.43 -2.77
N GLU A 39 11.84 -3.01 -3.78
CA GLU A 39 11.83 -2.53 -5.15
C GLU A 39 10.39 -2.26 -5.59
N LEU A 40 10.11 -1.07 -6.12
CA LEU A 40 8.84 -0.71 -6.72
C LEU A 40 9.01 -0.53 -8.23
N ASN A 41 8.13 -1.15 -9.01
CA ASN A 41 8.15 -1.07 -10.46
C ASN A 41 6.85 -0.43 -10.97
N VAL A 42 6.97 0.68 -11.68
CA VAL A 42 5.84 1.40 -12.29
C VAL A 42 5.82 1.09 -13.78
N LEU A 43 4.75 0.44 -14.25
CA LEU A 43 4.56 0.09 -15.65
C LEU A 43 4.48 1.36 -16.52
N ILE A 44 5.28 1.40 -17.58
CA ILE A 44 5.38 2.52 -18.55
C ILE A 44 4.74 2.14 -19.89
N SER A 45 5.04 0.94 -20.42
CA SER A 45 4.48 0.49 -21.71
C SER A 45 4.39 -1.03 -21.79
N ILE A 46 3.50 -1.49 -22.68
CA ILE A 46 3.34 -2.90 -23.07
C ILE A 46 3.36 -2.96 -24.59
N ASP A 47 4.27 -3.77 -25.14
CA ASP A 47 4.35 -4.01 -26.59
C ASP A 47 4.15 -5.50 -26.90
N ASP A 48 3.39 -5.82 -27.93
CA ASP A 48 3.28 -7.20 -28.44
C ASP A 48 4.56 -7.59 -29.18
N VAL A 49 5.20 -8.66 -28.77
CA VAL A 49 6.41 -9.24 -29.37
C VAL A 49 6.20 -10.69 -29.78
N THR A 50 4.96 -11.11 -29.89
CA THR A 50 4.55 -12.50 -30.14
C THR A 50 5.20 -13.05 -31.41
N ASP A 51 5.10 -12.32 -32.54
CA ASP A 51 5.64 -12.77 -33.82
C ASP A 51 7.15 -13.01 -33.76
N ARG A 52 7.87 -12.10 -33.10
CA ARG A 52 9.32 -12.22 -32.94
C ARG A 52 9.71 -13.44 -32.09
N VAL A 53 8.96 -13.74 -31.03
CA VAL A 53 9.24 -14.91 -30.17
C VAL A 53 8.82 -16.23 -30.85
N GLN A 54 7.73 -16.21 -31.59
CA GLN A 54 7.26 -17.42 -32.29
C GLN A 54 8.08 -17.76 -33.53
N ALA A 55 8.61 -16.79 -34.25
CA ALA A 55 9.36 -16.99 -35.48
C ALA A 55 10.64 -17.87 -35.34
N VAL A 56 11.18 -18.00 -34.12
CA VAL A 56 12.38 -18.82 -33.88
C VAL A 56 12.04 -20.31 -33.67
N ILE A 57 10.76 -20.69 -33.66
CA ILE A 57 10.31 -22.07 -33.50
C ILE A 57 9.71 -22.55 -34.82
N THR A 58 10.40 -23.48 -35.46
CA THR A 58 9.91 -24.10 -36.69
C THR A 58 9.26 -25.46 -36.42
N PRO A 59 8.33 -25.89 -37.26
CA PRO A 59 7.74 -27.23 -37.13
C PRO A 59 8.81 -28.33 -37.11
N GLY A 60 8.80 -29.18 -36.08
CA GLY A 60 9.76 -30.25 -35.90
C GLY A 60 10.99 -29.91 -35.06
N THR A 61 11.14 -28.67 -34.60
CA THR A 61 12.18 -28.31 -33.61
C THR A 61 12.02 -29.13 -32.33
N LYS A 62 13.11 -29.74 -31.87
CA LYS A 62 13.07 -30.50 -30.58
C LYS A 62 12.74 -29.58 -29.42
N PRO A 63 12.05 -30.10 -28.37
CA PRO A 63 11.63 -29.27 -27.24
C PRO A 63 12.79 -28.53 -26.55
N GLU A 64 13.94 -29.20 -26.36
CA GLU A 64 15.11 -28.54 -25.74
C GLU A 64 15.69 -27.42 -26.61
N GLU A 65 15.74 -27.62 -27.95
CA GLU A 65 16.21 -26.60 -28.89
C GLU A 65 15.20 -25.45 -28.97
N ALA A 66 13.90 -25.73 -28.97
CA ALA A 66 12.84 -24.73 -28.94
C ALA A 66 12.88 -23.91 -27.68
N PHE A 67 13.05 -24.55 -26.51
CA PHE A 67 13.21 -23.86 -25.23
C PHE A 67 14.42 -22.93 -25.25
N ALA A 68 15.58 -23.41 -25.72
CA ALA A 68 16.80 -22.61 -25.79
C ALA A 68 16.66 -21.42 -26.77
N ALA A 69 16.05 -21.64 -27.95
CA ALA A 69 15.83 -20.59 -28.94
C ALA A 69 14.88 -19.50 -28.41
N ARG A 70 13.75 -19.91 -27.80
CA ARG A 70 12.78 -18.99 -27.21
C ARG A 70 13.41 -18.19 -26.08
N ARG A 71 14.15 -18.84 -25.18
CA ARG A 71 14.84 -18.18 -24.07
C ARG A 71 15.82 -17.12 -24.58
N ARG A 72 16.55 -17.42 -25.67
CA ARG A 72 17.55 -16.51 -26.27
C ARG A 72 16.86 -15.28 -26.86
N VAL A 73 15.85 -15.46 -27.70
CA VAL A 73 15.15 -14.32 -28.33
C VAL A 73 14.45 -13.43 -27.32
N MET A 74 13.86 -13.99 -26.27
CA MET A 74 13.27 -13.19 -25.19
C MET A 74 14.35 -12.36 -24.46
N ALA A 75 15.52 -12.94 -24.18
CA ALA A 75 16.63 -12.22 -23.58
C ALA A 75 17.18 -11.10 -24.48
N GLU A 76 17.25 -11.33 -25.81
CA GLU A 76 17.64 -10.31 -26.79
C GLU A 76 16.66 -9.14 -26.79
N ILE A 77 15.34 -9.41 -26.79
CA ILE A 77 14.30 -8.37 -26.73
C ILE A 77 14.44 -7.55 -25.43
N GLU A 78 14.59 -8.23 -24.29
CA GLU A 78 14.78 -7.59 -22.98
C GLU A 78 16.03 -6.70 -22.95
N GLN A 79 17.14 -7.20 -23.47
CA GLN A 79 18.42 -6.48 -23.50
C GLN A 79 18.41 -5.28 -24.47
N GLU A 80 17.85 -5.43 -25.65
CA GLU A 80 17.68 -4.34 -26.62
C GLU A 80 16.83 -3.22 -26.03
N SER A 81 15.72 -3.60 -25.40
CA SER A 81 14.83 -2.65 -24.76
C SER A 81 15.48 -1.92 -23.59
N LEU A 82 16.20 -2.64 -22.71
CA LEU A 82 16.94 -2.04 -21.59
C LEU A 82 18.02 -1.07 -22.11
N ALA A 83 18.78 -1.47 -23.12
CA ALA A 83 19.82 -0.63 -23.70
C ALA A 83 19.27 0.65 -24.36
N ALA A 84 18.10 0.55 -25.01
CA ALA A 84 17.46 1.67 -25.69
C ALA A 84 16.74 2.64 -24.74
N THR A 85 16.20 2.15 -23.63
CA THR A 85 15.29 2.93 -22.78
C THR A 85 15.79 3.16 -21.35
N GLY A 86 16.73 2.35 -20.88
CA GLY A 86 17.14 2.31 -19.47
C GLY A 86 16.07 1.75 -18.52
N LEU A 87 14.94 1.30 -19.05
CA LEU A 87 13.82 0.76 -18.25
C LEU A 87 14.00 -0.74 -18.02
N ARG A 88 13.57 -1.20 -16.85
CA ARG A 88 13.40 -2.63 -16.61
C ARG A 88 12.46 -3.20 -17.68
N SER A 89 12.90 -4.26 -18.34
CA SER A 89 12.23 -4.83 -19.50
C SER A 89 12.09 -6.34 -19.31
N ASP A 90 10.84 -6.84 -19.27
CA ASP A 90 10.52 -8.23 -19.07
C ASP A 90 9.58 -8.73 -20.18
N VAL A 91 9.92 -9.82 -20.87
CA VAL A 91 9.00 -10.49 -21.80
C VAL A 91 8.11 -11.45 -21.02
N ILE A 92 6.81 -11.17 -21.03
CA ILE A 92 5.78 -11.92 -20.33
C ILE A 92 5.10 -12.90 -21.29
N THR A 93 4.96 -14.14 -20.85
CA THR A 93 4.25 -15.19 -21.55
C THR A 93 2.78 -15.17 -21.14
N LEU A 94 1.87 -14.99 -22.09
CA LEU A 94 0.42 -14.98 -21.90
C LEU A 94 -0.22 -16.18 -22.62
N TYR A 95 -1.43 -16.57 -22.16
CA TYR A 95 -2.17 -17.72 -22.72
C TYR A 95 -1.28 -18.97 -22.79
N GLN A 96 -0.47 -19.18 -21.78
CA GLN A 96 0.48 -20.30 -21.63
C GLN A 96 1.40 -20.52 -22.86
N GLY A 97 1.72 -19.45 -23.59
CA GLY A 97 2.59 -19.47 -24.79
C GLY A 97 1.91 -19.03 -26.08
N GLY A 98 0.61 -18.73 -26.03
CA GLY A 98 -0.14 -18.20 -27.16
C GLY A 98 0.23 -16.77 -27.56
N ARG A 99 0.67 -15.95 -26.59
CA ARG A 99 1.10 -14.56 -26.80
C ARG A 99 2.32 -14.22 -25.93
N TYR A 100 3.08 -13.22 -26.38
CA TYR A 100 4.27 -12.68 -25.68
C TYR A 100 4.26 -11.16 -25.72
N HIS A 101 4.29 -10.52 -24.55
CA HIS A 101 4.31 -9.07 -24.47
C HIS A 101 5.55 -8.58 -23.72
N LEU A 102 6.18 -7.52 -24.20
CA LEU A 102 7.27 -6.81 -23.53
C LEU A 102 6.70 -5.74 -22.61
N TYR A 103 6.94 -5.89 -21.30
CA TYR A 103 6.56 -4.92 -20.27
C TYR A 103 7.79 -4.09 -19.90
N ARG A 104 7.65 -2.76 -19.95
CA ARG A 104 8.69 -1.83 -19.51
C ARG A 104 8.25 -1.12 -18.25
N SER A 105 9.12 -1.10 -17.25
CA SER A 105 8.82 -0.48 -15.97
C SER A 105 9.94 0.44 -15.51
N LYS A 106 9.55 1.57 -14.90
CA LYS A 106 10.46 2.42 -14.13
C LYS A 106 10.62 1.82 -12.75
N LYS A 107 11.88 1.63 -12.32
CA LYS A 107 12.23 1.02 -11.06
C LYS A 107 12.61 2.07 -10.01
N TYR A 108 12.12 1.89 -8.78
CA TYR A 108 12.52 2.64 -7.58
C TYR A 108 13.08 1.67 -6.54
N THR A 109 14.26 1.98 -6.02
CA THR A 109 14.99 1.15 -5.02
C THR A 109 15.27 1.88 -3.71
N ASP A 110 15.10 3.21 -3.67
CA ASP A 110 15.05 3.98 -2.43
C ASP A 110 13.59 4.14 -2.01
N VAL A 111 13.14 3.20 -1.20
CA VAL A 111 11.77 3.15 -0.66
C VAL A 111 11.86 3.28 0.85
N ARG A 112 11.09 4.19 1.42
CA ARG A 112 11.12 4.49 2.86
C ARG A 112 9.76 4.29 3.49
N LEU A 113 9.76 3.72 4.69
CA LEU A 113 8.56 3.51 5.50
C LEU A 113 8.12 4.84 6.11
N VAL A 114 6.84 5.18 5.90
CA VAL A 114 6.18 6.39 6.44
C VAL A 114 5.28 6.04 7.62
N PHE A 115 4.45 5.01 7.45
CA PHE A 115 3.50 4.58 8.47
C PHE A 115 3.22 3.09 8.37
N ALA A 116 3.10 2.45 9.53
CA ALA A 116 2.53 1.12 9.68
C ALA A 116 1.84 1.02 11.06
N PRO A 117 0.63 0.47 11.15
CA PRO A 117 -0.01 0.17 12.44
C PRO A 117 0.67 -1.03 13.12
N GLU A 118 0.29 -1.29 14.35
CA GLU A 118 0.65 -2.51 15.07
C GLU A 118 0.14 -3.75 14.31
N GLN A 119 0.94 -4.82 14.24
CA GLN A 119 0.54 -6.10 13.60
C GLN A 119 -0.79 -6.63 14.15
N GLN A 120 -1.02 -6.46 15.44
CA GLN A 120 -2.20 -6.95 16.15
C GLN A 120 -3.51 -6.36 15.62
N ILE A 121 -3.53 -5.10 15.14
CA ILE A 121 -4.70 -4.49 14.49
C ILE A 121 -4.66 -4.65 12.96
N ALA A 122 -3.46 -4.69 12.37
CA ALA A 122 -3.32 -4.95 10.93
C ALA A 122 -3.76 -6.36 10.54
N PHE A 123 -3.61 -7.31 11.46
CA PHE A 123 -4.01 -8.71 11.30
C PHE A 123 -4.87 -9.18 12.48
N PHE A 124 -5.87 -8.38 12.85
CA PHE A 124 -6.80 -8.70 13.94
C PHE A 124 -7.54 -10.00 13.65
N GLY A 125 -7.61 -10.87 14.66
CA GLY A 125 -8.15 -12.22 14.56
C GLY A 125 -7.14 -13.28 14.08
N GLY A 126 -5.94 -12.86 13.63
CA GLY A 126 -4.85 -13.77 13.25
C GLY A 126 -5.25 -14.80 12.19
N ASP A 127 -4.65 -16.00 12.24
CA ASP A 127 -4.97 -17.09 11.30
C ASP A 127 -6.45 -17.53 11.37
N ALA A 128 -7.13 -17.35 12.50
CA ALA A 128 -8.54 -17.73 12.66
C ALA A 128 -9.45 -16.92 11.71
N ASP A 129 -9.20 -15.61 11.57
CA ASP A 129 -9.99 -14.73 10.69
C ASP A 129 -9.33 -14.52 9.30
N ASN A 130 -8.18 -15.13 9.01
CA ASN A 130 -7.55 -15.09 7.70
C ASN A 130 -8.41 -15.81 6.66
N PHE A 131 -8.63 -15.21 5.48
CA PHE A 131 -9.59 -15.66 4.46
C PHE A 131 -11.04 -15.78 4.96
N GLU A 132 -11.42 -14.99 5.97
CA GLU A 132 -12.77 -14.97 6.49
C GLU A 132 -13.40 -13.57 6.35
N PHE A 133 -14.74 -13.54 6.32
CA PHE A 133 -15.53 -12.32 6.42
C PHE A 133 -16.81 -12.61 7.21
N PRO A 134 -17.26 -11.76 8.16
CA PRO A 134 -16.83 -10.37 8.43
C PRO A 134 -15.41 -10.25 8.99
N ARG A 135 -14.65 -9.26 8.46
CA ARG A 135 -13.27 -8.99 8.82
C ARG A 135 -13.13 -7.62 9.48
N TYR A 136 -12.12 -7.45 10.37
CA TYR A 136 -11.88 -6.23 11.13
C TYR A 136 -10.37 -5.97 11.23
N ALA A 137 -9.71 -5.73 10.10
CA ALA A 137 -8.27 -5.55 10.03
C ALA A 137 -7.90 -4.19 9.43
N LEU A 138 -6.98 -3.45 10.08
CA LEU A 138 -6.35 -2.25 9.53
C LEU A 138 -5.09 -2.64 8.74
N ASP A 139 -5.28 -3.44 7.69
CA ASP A 139 -4.18 -3.93 6.87
C ASP A 139 -3.73 -2.88 5.83
N ALA A 140 -3.14 -1.79 6.34
CA ALA A 140 -2.63 -0.68 5.54
C ALA A 140 -1.26 -0.23 6.06
N CYS A 141 -0.35 0.12 5.15
CA CYS A 141 0.88 0.83 5.47
C CYS A 141 1.26 1.77 4.33
N PHE A 142 2.10 2.75 4.61
CA PHE A 142 2.54 3.75 3.64
C PHE A 142 4.04 3.77 3.51
N PHE A 143 4.49 3.73 2.27
CA PHE A 143 5.89 3.92 1.87
C PHE A 143 5.99 5.12 0.95
N ARG A 144 7.18 5.72 0.90
CA ARG A 144 7.52 6.79 -0.04
C ARG A 144 8.69 6.37 -0.90
N ALA A 145 8.56 6.53 -2.23
CA ALA A 145 9.65 6.34 -3.16
C ALA A 145 10.50 7.60 -3.25
N TYR A 146 11.80 7.43 -3.36
CA TYR A 146 12.79 8.50 -3.47
C TYR A 146 13.61 8.36 -4.75
N GLU A 147 14.03 9.53 -5.30
CA GLU A 147 15.00 9.66 -6.38
C GLU A 147 16.00 10.75 -5.99
N ASN A 148 17.29 10.45 -6.00
CA ASN A 148 18.35 11.40 -5.65
C ASN A 148 18.10 12.05 -4.26
N ASP A 149 17.79 11.22 -3.26
CA ASP A 149 17.48 11.62 -1.88
C ASP A 149 16.31 12.61 -1.71
N LYS A 150 15.43 12.70 -2.71
CA LYS A 150 14.20 13.49 -2.65
C LYS A 150 12.99 12.62 -2.95
N PRO A 151 11.81 12.91 -2.38
CA PRO A 151 10.58 12.24 -2.77
C PRO A 151 10.39 12.24 -4.29
N ALA A 152 10.12 11.08 -4.85
CA ALA A 152 9.91 10.93 -6.27
C ALA A 152 8.70 11.73 -6.73
N ARG A 153 8.84 12.48 -7.83
CA ARG A 153 7.73 13.19 -8.44
C ARG A 153 6.97 12.25 -9.37
N VAL A 154 5.71 12.00 -9.05
CA VAL A 154 4.82 11.21 -9.90
C VAL A 154 3.71 12.12 -10.43
N PRO A 155 3.56 12.26 -11.77
CA PRO A 155 2.57 13.15 -12.37
C PRO A 155 1.14 12.63 -12.20
N HIS A 156 0.97 11.33 -12.01
CA HIS A 156 -0.31 10.65 -11.88
C HIS A 156 -0.39 9.92 -10.54
N HIS A 157 -1.46 10.18 -9.79
CA HIS A 157 -1.78 9.51 -8.54
C HIS A 157 -3.29 9.40 -8.40
N LEU A 158 -3.75 8.44 -7.59
CA LEU A 158 -5.17 8.29 -7.28
C LEU A 158 -5.59 9.32 -6.24
N ALA A 159 -6.66 10.04 -6.52
CA ALA A 159 -7.29 10.91 -5.53
C ALA A 159 -7.96 10.06 -4.44
N TRP A 160 -7.90 10.50 -3.18
CA TRP A 160 -8.62 9.86 -2.09
C TRP A 160 -10.10 10.21 -2.15
N SER A 161 -11.00 9.23 -2.10
CA SER A 161 -12.44 9.49 -2.19
C SER A 161 -12.97 10.20 -0.96
N GLU A 162 -13.83 11.17 -1.18
CA GLU A 162 -14.61 11.84 -0.13
C GLU A 162 -15.93 11.10 0.19
N THR A 163 -16.31 10.13 -0.65
CA THR A 163 -17.54 9.33 -0.45
C THR A 163 -17.19 7.96 0.13
N ARG A 164 -17.99 7.54 1.11
CA ARG A 164 -17.91 6.19 1.70
C ARG A 164 -18.45 5.16 0.71
N VAL A 165 -17.89 3.97 0.76
CA VAL A 165 -18.39 2.81 0.01
C VAL A 165 -19.76 2.40 0.54
N ALA A 166 -20.67 2.06 -0.38
CA ALA A 166 -22.01 1.55 -0.07
C ALA A 166 -22.29 0.21 -0.78
N ALA A 167 -23.22 -0.56 -0.24
CA ALA A 167 -23.70 -1.78 -0.91
C ALA A 167 -24.32 -1.43 -2.27
N GLY A 168 -23.95 -2.18 -3.30
CA GLY A 168 -24.34 -1.96 -4.69
C GLY A 168 -23.39 -1.08 -5.50
N ASP A 169 -22.38 -0.47 -4.90
CA ASP A 169 -21.40 0.34 -5.61
C ASP A 169 -20.53 -0.50 -6.54
N LEU A 170 -20.33 0.01 -7.76
CA LEU A 170 -19.35 -0.54 -8.69
C LEU A 170 -17.95 -0.09 -8.29
N VAL A 171 -17.03 -1.04 -8.24
CA VAL A 171 -15.61 -0.78 -7.93
C VAL A 171 -14.69 -1.45 -8.93
N PHE A 172 -13.50 -0.88 -9.10
CA PHE A 172 -12.44 -1.39 -9.96
C PHE A 172 -11.20 -1.63 -9.14
N VAL A 173 -10.45 -2.68 -9.49
CA VAL A 173 -9.18 -3.06 -8.86
C VAL A 173 -8.09 -3.03 -9.92
N SER A 174 -7.10 -2.15 -9.74
CA SER A 174 -5.90 -2.12 -10.57
C SER A 174 -4.77 -2.85 -9.83
N GLY A 175 -4.56 -4.13 -10.15
CA GLY A 175 -3.71 -4.98 -9.33
C GLY A 175 -2.84 -5.94 -10.11
N HIS A 176 -2.04 -6.72 -9.38
CA HIS A 176 -1.11 -7.71 -9.92
C HIS A 176 -1.48 -9.11 -9.39
N PRO A 177 -2.54 -9.75 -9.92
CA PRO A 177 -2.89 -11.11 -9.54
C PRO A 177 -1.72 -12.06 -9.88
N GLY A 178 -1.36 -12.91 -8.93
CA GLY A 178 -0.18 -13.76 -9.00
C GLY A 178 -0.24 -14.78 -10.12
N HIS A 179 -0.98 -15.85 -9.93
CA HIS A 179 -1.12 -16.93 -10.92
C HIS A 179 -2.47 -17.61 -10.80
N THR A 180 -3.08 -17.96 -11.95
CA THR A 180 -4.28 -18.79 -12.03
C THR A 180 -4.05 -19.98 -12.94
N ASP A 181 -4.83 -21.07 -12.76
CA ASP A 181 -4.79 -22.28 -13.55
C ASP A 181 -6.12 -22.52 -14.30
N ARG A 182 -6.76 -21.44 -14.76
CA ARG A 182 -8.07 -21.50 -15.42
C ARG A 182 -8.00 -22.14 -16.79
N ALA A 183 -6.85 -22.00 -17.48
CA ALA A 183 -6.58 -22.65 -18.77
C ALA A 183 -5.95 -24.04 -18.62
N ALA A 184 -5.63 -24.49 -17.40
CA ALA A 184 -5.04 -25.81 -17.17
C ALA A 184 -5.95 -26.95 -17.63
N THR A 185 -5.36 -27.99 -18.19
CA THR A 185 -6.06 -29.23 -18.59
C THR A 185 -6.49 -30.04 -17.37
N VAL A 186 -7.42 -30.98 -17.58
CA VAL A 186 -7.87 -31.90 -16.52
C VAL A 186 -6.70 -32.65 -15.90
N ARG A 187 -5.74 -33.11 -16.73
CA ARG A 187 -4.56 -33.85 -16.26
C ARG A 187 -3.66 -33.01 -15.36
N GLU A 188 -3.46 -31.73 -15.70
CA GLU A 188 -2.68 -30.79 -14.85
C GLU A 188 -3.38 -30.53 -13.52
N LEU A 189 -4.71 -30.35 -13.52
CA LEU A 189 -5.48 -30.20 -12.27
C LEU A 189 -5.48 -31.47 -11.41
N GLU A 190 -5.53 -32.65 -12.01
CA GLU A 190 -5.34 -33.93 -11.28
C GLU A 190 -3.96 -34.03 -10.68
N SER A 191 -2.91 -33.65 -11.41
CA SER A 191 -1.54 -33.59 -10.89
C SER A 191 -1.40 -32.62 -9.72
N LYS A 192 -2.06 -31.44 -9.81
CA LYS A 192 -2.10 -30.44 -8.75
C LYS A 192 -2.84 -30.98 -7.52
N ARG A 193 -4.01 -31.61 -7.68
CA ARG A 193 -4.83 -32.20 -6.62
C ARG A 193 -4.12 -33.34 -5.90
N ASP A 194 -3.54 -34.27 -6.66
CA ASP A 194 -3.09 -35.56 -6.12
C ASP A 194 -1.63 -35.55 -5.66
N ARG A 195 -0.81 -34.56 -6.08
CA ARG A 195 0.64 -34.51 -5.82
C ARG A 195 1.11 -33.16 -5.32
N THR A 196 0.89 -32.08 -6.08
CA THR A 196 1.53 -30.80 -5.77
C THR A 196 1.00 -30.21 -4.46
N ILE A 197 -0.32 -30.14 -4.30
CA ILE A 197 -0.93 -29.57 -3.10
C ILE A 197 -0.73 -30.44 -1.87
N PRO A 198 -0.92 -31.77 -1.90
CA PRO A 198 -0.62 -32.62 -0.74
C PRO A 198 0.83 -32.51 -0.26
N PHE A 199 1.81 -32.48 -1.18
CA PHE A 199 3.20 -32.25 -0.82
C PHE A 199 3.41 -30.88 -0.14
N ALA A 200 2.84 -29.82 -0.72
CA ALA A 200 2.94 -28.47 -0.17
C ALA A 200 2.28 -28.37 1.21
N LEU A 201 1.11 -28.99 1.42
CA LEU A 201 0.42 -29.01 2.71
C LEU A 201 1.22 -29.77 3.77
N ALA A 202 1.80 -30.94 3.43
CA ALA A 202 2.66 -31.68 4.35
C ALA A 202 3.86 -30.84 4.81
N MET A 203 4.49 -30.11 3.88
CA MET A 203 5.60 -29.20 4.17
C MET A 203 5.15 -28.01 5.04
N LEU A 204 4.07 -27.33 4.67
CA LEU A 204 3.60 -26.12 5.37
C LEU A 204 3.13 -26.43 6.80
N ASN A 205 2.39 -27.53 7.01
CA ASN A 205 2.02 -28.01 8.35
C ASN A 205 3.25 -28.24 9.24
N ARG A 206 4.30 -28.83 8.66
CA ARG A 206 5.55 -29.06 9.36
C ARG A 206 6.26 -27.77 9.74
N LEU A 207 6.36 -26.80 8.80
CA LEU A 207 6.96 -25.49 9.04
C LEU A 207 6.17 -24.67 10.07
N GLU A 208 4.85 -24.73 10.07
CA GLU A 208 4.01 -24.06 11.06
C GLU A 208 4.32 -24.55 12.48
N VAL A 209 4.43 -25.88 12.67
CA VAL A 209 4.82 -26.48 13.96
C VAL A 209 6.23 -26.06 14.35
N LEU A 210 7.18 -26.11 13.40
CA LEU A 210 8.58 -25.74 13.65
C LEU A 210 8.73 -24.30 14.11
N TYR A 211 8.12 -23.36 13.38
CA TYR A 211 8.21 -21.93 13.66
C TYR A 211 7.45 -21.54 14.94
N GLY A 212 6.29 -22.19 15.17
CA GLY A 212 5.55 -22.03 16.41
C GLY A 212 6.33 -22.50 17.63
N ALA A 213 6.99 -23.68 17.54
CA ALA A 213 7.83 -24.23 18.61
C ALA A 213 9.03 -23.33 18.92
N TYR A 214 9.74 -22.84 17.88
CA TYR A 214 10.84 -21.90 18.06
C TYR A 214 10.36 -20.59 18.71
N GLY A 215 9.25 -20.03 18.24
CA GLY A 215 8.68 -18.81 18.82
C GLY A 215 8.15 -18.95 20.26
N ALA A 216 7.94 -20.18 20.73
CA ALA A 216 7.54 -20.46 22.10
C ALA A 216 8.74 -20.45 23.09
N GLU A 217 9.98 -20.46 22.60
CA GLU A 217 11.19 -20.41 23.44
C GLU A 217 11.35 -19.05 24.11
N GLY A 218 10.88 -17.93 23.45
CA GLY A 218 10.97 -16.61 24.04
C GLY A 218 10.37 -15.49 23.17
N PRO A 219 10.27 -14.25 23.69
CA PRO A 219 9.73 -13.11 22.95
C PRO A 219 10.55 -12.73 21.71
N GLU A 220 11.87 -12.85 21.77
CA GLU A 220 12.76 -12.53 20.65
C GLU A 220 12.69 -13.64 19.57
N GLU A 221 12.68 -14.90 19.96
CA GLU A 221 12.47 -16.04 19.06
C GLU A 221 11.13 -15.94 18.34
N LYS A 222 10.09 -15.54 19.09
CA LYS A 222 8.77 -15.26 18.50
C LYS A 222 8.85 -14.14 17.46
N ARG A 223 9.53 -13.02 17.77
CA ARG A 223 9.71 -11.90 16.83
C ARG A 223 10.46 -12.35 15.57
N GLN A 224 11.52 -13.16 15.71
CA GLN A 224 12.30 -13.67 14.59
C GLN A 224 11.50 -14.60 13.68
N ALA A 225 10.67 -15.48 14.23
CA ALA A 225 9.91 -16.48 13.49
C ALA A 225 8.56 -15.97 12.94
N LEU A 226 8.07 -14.83 13.40
CA LEU A 226 6.68 -14.38 13.17
C LEU A 226 6.32 -14.28 11.68
N GLY A 227 7.21 -13.72 10.85
CA GLY A 227 6.98 -13.59 9.41
C GLY A 227 6.93 -14.94 8.70
N ASP A 228 7.85 -15.85 9.03
CA ASP A 228 7.90 -17.19 8.45
C ASP A 228 6.70 -18.04 8.91
N LEU A 229 6.27 -17.91 10.18
CA LEU A 229 5.07 -18.57 10.73
C LEU A 229 3.81 -18.10 10.00
N PHE A 230 3.64 -16.77 9.86
CA PHE A 230 2.51 -16.21 9.12
C PHE A 230 2.50 -16.72 7.67
N GLY A 231 3.66 -16.73 6.99
CA GLY A 231 3.79 -17.26 5.64
C GLY A 231 3.37 -18.72 5.52
N ALA A 232 3.75 -19.56 6.50
CA ALA A 232 3.37 -20.96 6.54
C ALA A 232 1.85 -21.15 6.75
N GLN A 233 1.25 -20.43 7.70
CA GLN A 233 -0.19 -20.46 7.99
C GLN A 233 -1.02 -19.99 6.80
N ASN A 234 -0.68 -18.82 6.24
CA ASN A 234 -1.34 -18.28 5.06
C ASN A 234 -1.23 -19.22 3.86
N GLY A 235 -0.04 -19.76 3.63
CA GLY A 235 0.21 -20.75 2.58
C GLY A 235 -0.60 -22.03 2.75
N ARG A 236 -0.72 -22.55 3.98
CA ARG A 236 -1.53 -23.74 4.30
C ARG A 236 -3.01 -23.49 4.00
N LYS A 237 -3.61 -22.43 4.59
CA LYS A 237 -5.02 -22.10 4.39
C LYS A 237 -5.38 -21.89 2.92
N SER A 238 -4.53 -21.15 2.19
CA SER A 238 -4.72 -20.95 0.74
C SER A 238 -4.77 -22.30 -0.01
N ARG A 239 -3.86 -23.22 0.28
CA ARG A 239 -3.81 -24.53 -0.41
C ARG A 239 -4.92 -25.46 0.02
N GLU A 240 -5.38 -25.40 1.26
CA GLU A 240 -6.58 -26.11 1.72
C GLU A 240 -7.81 -25.67 0.93
N GLY A 241 -8.00 -24.36 0.73
CA GLY A 241 -9.10 -23.83 -0.06
C GLY A 241 -9.03 -24.23 -1.54
N VAL A 242 -7.85 -24.14 -2.16
CA VAL A 242 -7.65 -24.61 -3.54
C VAL A 242 -7.91 -26.11 -3.66
N LEU A 243 -7.44 -26.92 -2.68
CA LEU A 243 -7.68 -28.35 -2.64
C LEU A 243 -9.18 -28.67 -2.51
N ALA A 244 -9.90 -27.94 -1.66
CA ALA A 244 -11.35 -28.09 -1.54
C ALA A 244 -12.05 -27.85 -2.89
N GLY A 245 -11.64 -26.80 -3.63
CA GLY A 245 -12.12 -26.55 -4.98
C GLY A 245 -11.76 -27.67 -5.98
N LEU A 246 -10.57 -28.26 -5.89
CA LEU A 246 -10.15 -29.40 -6.73
C LEU A 246 -10.85 -30.71 -6.36
N LEU A 247 -11.36 -30.82 -5.15
CA LEU A 247 -12.16 -31.98 -4.71
C LEU A 247 -13.67 -31.80 -5.02
N ASP A 248 -14.11 -30.59 -5.42
CA ASP A 248 -15.49 -30.37 -5.83
C ASP A 248 -15.78 -31.03 -7.20
N PRO A 249 -16.69 -32.03 -7.24
CA PRO A 249 -17.05 -32.70 -8.49
C PRO A 249 -17.62 -31.76 -9.56
N ALA A 250 -18.27 -30.66 -9.16
CA ALA A 250 -18.87 -29.71 -10.10
C ALA A 250 -17.78 -28.92 -10.85
N VAL A 251 -16.70 -28.55 -10.16
CA VAL A 251 -15.55 -27.87 -10.79
C VAL A 251 -14.92 -28.78 -11.84
N PHE A 252 -14.63 -30.03 -11.51
CA PHE A 252 -14.07 -31.01 -12.45
C PHE A 252 -15.02 -31.34 -13.59
N ALA A 253 -16.34 -31.46 -13.35
CA ALA A 253 -17.31 -31.71 -14.41
C ALA A 253 -17.32 -30.59 -15.46
N ARG A 254 -17.30 -29.33 -15.02
CA ARG A 254 -17.20 -28.15 -15.92
C ARG A 254 -15.89 -28.19 -16.73
N LYS A 255 -14.76 -28.49 -16.08
CA LYS A 255 -13.45 -28.58 -16.74
C LYS A 255 -13.41 -29.69 -17.77
N ARG A 256 -13.87 -30.92 -17.44
CA ARG A 256 -13.94 -32.05 -18.37
C ARG A 256 -14.83 -31.74 -19.58
N GLN A 257 -15.99 -31.09 -19.38
CA GLN A 257 -16.86 -30.66 -20.46
C GLN A 257 -16.18 -29.67 -21.39
N THR A 258 -15.49 -28.69 -20.85
CA THR A 258 -14.73 -27.70 -21.62
C THR A 258 -13.61 -28.37 -22.40
N GLU A 259 -12.84 -29.22 -21.78
CA GLU A 259 -11.74 -29.96 -22.41
C GLU A 259 -12.25 -30.90 -23.51
N ALA A 260 -13.36 -31.62 -23.29
CA ALA A 260 -13.95 -32.49 -24.32
C ALA A 260 -14.30 -31.71 -25.61
N ARG A 261 -14.91 -30.52 -25.46
CA ARG A 261 -15.19 -29.66 -26.63
C ARG A 261 -13.94 -29.23 -27.39
N LEU A 262 -12.88 -28.92 -26.66
CA LEU A 262 -11.58 -28.52 -27.25
C LEU A 262 -10.89 -29.71 -27.93
N ARG A 263 -10.97 -30.91 -27.35
CA ARG A 263 -10.47 -32.15 -27.97
C ARG A 263 -11.19 -32.43 -29.28
N ASP A 264 -12.54 -32.31 -29.31
CA ASP A 264 -13.35 -32.50 -30.52
C ASP A 264 -13.03 -31.46 -31.63
N LEU A 265 -12.78 -30.22 -31.22
CA LEU A 265 -12.37 -29.14 -32.12
C LEU A 265 -11.02 -29.42 -32.77
N LEU A 266 -10.04 -29.78 -31.99
CA LEU A 266 -8.66 -30.03 -32.42
C LEU A 266 -8.49 -31.37 -33.17
N ALA A 267 -9.35 -32.36 -32.90
CA ALA A 267 -9.30 -33.66 -33.61
C ALA A 267 -9.62 -33.56 -35.11
N ARG A 268 -10.32 -32.50 -35.52
CA ARG A 268 -10.73 -32.30 -36.95
C ARG A 268 -9.52 -32.07 -37.86
N ASP A 269 -8.43 -31.54 -37.36
CA ASP A 269 -7.24 -31.12 -38.12
C ASP A 269 -5.97 -31.91 -37.71
N ALA A 270 -6.06 -32.88 -36.82
CA ALA A 270 -4.87 -33.46 -36.13
C ALA A 270 -4.05 -34.44 -36.97
N GLY A 271 -4.64 -35.14 -37.93
CA GLY A 271 -3.97 -36.25 -38.64
C GLY A 271 -3.45 -37.32 -37.66
N ASP A 272 -2.30 -37.95 -38.00
CA ASP A 272 -1.70 -39.01 -37.16
C ASP A 272 -0.80 -38.45 -35.99
N LYS A 273 -0.81 -37.14 -35.73
CA LYS A 273 0.02 -36.54 -34.66
C LYS A 273 -0.65 -36.71 -33.32
N PRO A 274 0.15 -36.93 -32.22
CA PRO A 274 -0.38 -36.90 -30.87
C PRO A 274 -1.06 -35.57 -30.59
N SER A 275 -2.27 -35.62 -30.00
CA SER A 275 -3.00 -34.40 -29.64
C SER A 275 -2.22 -33.54 -28.64
N PRO A 276 -2.51 -32.21 -28.57
CA PRO A 276 -1.92 -31.36 -27.54
C PRO A 276 -2.14 -31.89 -26.12
N PHE A 277 -3.30 -32.45 -25.85
CA PHE A 277 -3.63 -33.01 -24.54
C PHE A 277 -2.80 -34.26 -24.21
N GLU A 278 -2.57 -35.18 -25.13
CA GLU A 278 -1.70 -36.34 -24.92
C GLU A 278 -0.25 -35.94 -24.70
N ARG A 279 0.21 -34.87 -25.34
CA ARG A 279 1.55 -34.32 -25.11
C ARG A 279 1.68 -33.74 -23.71
N ILE A 280 0.66 -33.03 -23.21
CA ILE A 280 0.60 -32.52 -21.84
C ILE A 280 0.58 -33.68 -20.82
N GLU A 281 -0.24 -34.70 -21.06
CA GLU A 281 -0.31 -35.91 -20.21
C GLU A 281 1.05 -36.55 -20.03
N ARG A 282 1.77 -36.82 -21.14
CA ARG A 282 3.13 -37.37 -21.11
C ARG A 282 4.15 -36.49 -20.37
N ALA A 283 4.06 -35.17 -20.60
CA ALA A 283 4.92 -34.21 -19.92
C ALA A 283 4.67 -34.19 -18.41
N GLU A 284 3.40 -34.27 -17.97
CA GLU A 284 3.03 -34.39 -16.56
C GLU A 284 3.57 -35.69 -15.94
N ASP A 285 3.58 -36.78 -16.69
CA ASP A 285 4.17 -38.05 -16.19
C ASP A 285 5.69 -37.95 -16.04
N GLU A 286 6.39 -37.27 -16.93
CA GLU A 286 7.84 -36.99 -16.78
C GLU A 286 8.14 -36.11 -15.56
N ILE A 287 7.37 -35.03 -15.39
CA ILE A 287 7.50 -34.16 -14.20
C ILE A 287 7.25 -34.98 -12.93
N ALA A 288 6.23 -35.82 -12.90
CA ALA A 288 5.86 -36.63 -11.75
C ALA A 288 6.98 -37.58 -11.29
N ARG A 289 7.75 -38.15 -12.22
CA ARG A 289 8.86 -39.07 -11.89
C ARG A 289 9.98 -38.39 -11.14
N VAL A 290 10.24 -37.10 -11.41
CA VAL A 290 11.35 -36.36 -10.81
C VAL A 290 10.94 -35.39 -9.71
N SER A 291 9.64 -35.16 -9.53
CA SER A 291 9.07 -34.06 -8.73
C SER A 291 9.59 -34.01 -7.29
N LEU A 292 9.69 -35.15 -6.60
CA LEU A 292 10.18 -35.21 -5.22
C LEU A 292 11.63 -34.71 -5.13
N ARG A 293 12.53 -35.29 -5.95
CA ARG A 293 13.96 -34.89 -5.95
C ARG A 293 14.12 -33.44 -6.44
N HIS A 294 13.37 -33.04 -7.46
CA HIS A 294 13.37 -31.66 -7.96
C HIS A 294 12.98 -30.68 -6.86
N ASN A 295 11.90 -30.94 -6.10
CA ASN A 295 11.46 -30.06 -5.02
C ASN A 295 12.49 -30.00 -3.88
N LEU A 296 13.11 -31.14 -3.53
CA LEU A 296 14.10 -31.19 -2.46
C LEU A 296 15.41 -30.48 -2.84
N LEU A 297 15.93 -30.68 -4.06
CA LEU A 297 17.26 -30.22 -4.47
C LEU A 297 17.18 -28.88 -5.21
N GLU A 298 16.45 -28.81 -6.33
CA GLU A 298 16.32 -27.58 -7.11
C GLU A 298 15.39 -26.57 -6.44
N GLY A 299 14.24 -27.03 -5.94
CA GLY A 299 13.32 -26.23 -5.16
C GLY A 299 13.84 -25.85 -3.76
N ALA A 300 14.98 -26.44 -3.35
CA ALA A 300 15.66 -26.19 -2.07
C ALA A 300 14.81 -26.48 -0.81
N VAL A 301 13.74 -27.26 -0.92
CA VAL A 301 12.94 -27.67 0.24
C VAL A 301 13.79 -28.44 1.24
N GLY A 302 14.83 -29.16 0.77
CA GLY A 302 15.81 -29.87 1.62
C GLY A 302 16.86 -28.96 2.28
N PHE A 303 16.88 -27.62 1.98
CA PHE A 303 17.92 -26.69 2.40
C PHE A 303 17.33 -25.34 2.81
N ASN A 304 16.35 -25.34 3.68
CA ASN A 304 15.65 -24.12 4.12
C ASN A 304 16.56 -23.24 4.99
N SER A 305 17.34 -22.38 4.33
CA SER A 305 18.24 -21.41 4.96
C SER A 305 18.53 -20.25 4.04
N GLN A 306 18.51 -19.03 4.58
CA GLN A 306 18.90 -17.82 3.85
C GLN A 306 20.39 -17.87 3.44
N TYR A 307 21.23 -18.40 4.28
CA TYR A 307 22.66 -18.58 3.97
C TYR A 307 22.87 -19.54 2.80
N PHE A 308 22.10 -20.64 2.75
CA PHE A 308 22.18 -21.57 1.61
C PHE A 308 21.63 -20.92 0.32
N ALA A 309 20.57 -20.15 0.40
CA ALA A 309 20.06 -19.39 -0.75
C ALA A 309 21.14 -18.43 -1.31
N ASN A 310 21.84 -17.70 -0.44
CA ASN A 310 22.95 -16.84 -0.83
C ASN A 310 24.10 -17.63 -1.48
N ALA A 311 24.49 -18.76 -0.88
CA ALA A 311 25.55 -19.64 -1.42
C ALA A 311 25.22 -20.12 -2.83
N ARG A 312 24.02 -20.64 -3.05
CA ARG A 312 23.55 -21.11 -4.36
C ARG A 312 23.47 -19.97 -5.37
N THR A 313 23.00 -18.80 -4.96
CA THR A 313 22.92 -17.61 -5.83
C THR A 313 24.32 -17.20 -6.30
N ILE A 314 25.30 -17.11 -5.41
CA ILE A 314 26.69 -16.76 -5.73
C ILE A 314 27.30 -17.79 -6.68
N LEU A 315 27.19 -19.08 -6.37
CA LEU A 315 27.69 -20.16 -7.21
C LEU A 315 27.12 -20.06 -8.63
N ARG A 316 25.80 -19.98 -8.74
CA ARG A 316 25.10 -19.92 -10.04
C ARG A 316 25.36 -18.62 -10.77
N ALA A 317 25.43 -17.47 -10.11
CA ALA A 317 25.81 -16.22 -10.74
C ALA A 317 27.22 -16.31 -11.39
N ALA A 318 28.17 -16.89 -10.67
CA ALA A 318 29.51 -17.11 -11.19
C ALA A 318 29.51 -18.05 -12.41
N GLN A 319 28.77 -19.15 -12.36
CA GLN A 319 28.67 -20.11 -13.50
C GLN A 319 27.96 -19.49 -14.71
N GLU A 320 26.85 -18.80 -14.50
CA GLU A 320 26.06 -18.18 -15.56
C GLU A 320 26.79 -17.00 -16.21
N ALA A 321 27.58 -16.25 -15.44
CA ALA A 321 28.40 -15.16 -15.98
C ALA A 321 29.40 -15.61 -17.06
N THR A 322 29.78 -16.88 -17.13
CA THR A 322 30.62 -17.44 -18.19
C THR A 322 29.90 -17.64 -19.52
N LYS A 323 28.57 -17.48 -19.54
CA LYS A 323 27.70 -17.71 -20.71
C LYS A 323 27.22 -16.37 -21.29
N PRO A 324 26.93 -16.32 -22.61
CA PRO A 324 26.13 -15.19 -23.16
C PRO A 324 24.79 -15.02 -22.42
N THR A 325 24.33 -13.77 -22.31
CA THR A 325 23.10 -13.48 -21.50
C THR A 325 21.88 -14.27 -21.97
N GLY A 326 21.72 -14.52 -23.27
CA GLY A 326 20.65 -15.34 -23.84
C GLY A 326 20.66 -16.81 -23.41
N ASP A 327 21.83 -17.35 -23.06
CA ASP A 327 22.04 -18.75 -22.66
C ASP A 327 22.01 -18.92 -21.13
N ARG A 328 21.94 -17.82 -20.36
CA ARG A 328 21.83 -17.84 -18.90
C ARG A 328 20.46 -18.23 -18.43
N LEU A 329 20.39 -18.80 -17.22
CA LEU A 329 19.13 -18.92 -16.50
C LEU A 329 18.49 -17.52 -16.36
N ARG A 330 17.14 -17.45 -16.42
CA ARG A 330 16.42 -16.18 -16.45
C ARG A 330 16.80 -15.25 -15.32
N GLU A 331 16.93 -15.77 -14.12
CA GLU A 331 17.25 -15.01 -12.91
C GLU A 331 18.66 -14.41 -12.90
N TYR A 332 19.57 -14.88 -13.78
CA TYR A 332 20.97 -14.40 -13.91
C TYR A 332 21.24 -13.60 -15.18
N ARG A 333 20.22 -13.21 -15.93
CA ARG A 333 20.35 -12.35 -17.10
C ARG A 333 20.72 -10.92 -16.69
N ASP A 334 21.33 -10.18 -17.62
CA ASP A 334 21.73 -8.79 -17.38
C ASP A 334 20.53 -7.89 -17.03
N SER A 335 19.34 -8.14 -17.59
CA SER A 335 18.09 -7.44 -17.26
C SER A 335 17.68 -7.57 -15.79
N ASN A 336 18.00 -8.69 -15.14
CA ASN A 336 17.65 -8.97 -13.75
C ASN A 336 18.80 -8.70 -12.75
N ARG A 337 19.99 -8.38 -13.24
CA ARG A 337 21.20 -8.27 -12.42
C ARG A 337 21.06 -7.30 -11.26
N ALA A 338 20.51 -6.12 -11.50
CA ALA A 338 20.36 -5.11 -10.46
C ALA A 338 19.43 -5.58 -9.31
N SER A 339 18.32 -6.27 -9.64
CA SER A 339 17.40 -6.82 -8.63
C SER A 339 18.02 -8.01 -7.89
N LEU A 340 18.77 -8.87 -8.59
CA LEU A 340 19.53 -9.96 -7.97
C LEU A 340 20.55 -9.44 -6.95
N GLU A 341 21.34 -8.41 -7.34
CA GLU A 341 22.34 -7.80 -6.47
C GLU A 341 21.72 -7.11 -5.26
N GLN A 342 20.59 -6.41 -5.44
CA GLN A 342 19.86 -5.78 -4.34
C GLN A 342 19.42 -6.80 -3.29
N GLN A 343 18.90 -7.94 -3.71
CA GLN A 343 18.51 -9.02 -2.80
C GLN A 343 19.70 -9.74 -2.17
N LEU A 344 20.71 -10.09 -2.98
CA LEU A 344 21.89 -10.83 -2.51
C LEU A 344 22.69 -10.04 -1.48
N PHE A 345 22.81 -8.72 -1.65
CA PHE A 345 23.57 -7.85 -0.75
C PHE A 345 22.71 -7.14 0.31
N SER A 346 21.53 -7.66 0.54
CA SER A 346 20.68 -7.22 1.62
C SER A 346 21.44 -7.14 2.95
N THR A 347 21.23 -6.04 3.68
CA THR A 347 21.79 -5.84 5.03
C THR A 347 20.88 -6.39 6.12
N LYS A 348 19.80 -7.08 5.75
CA LYS A 348 18.88 -7.74 6.68
C LYS A 348 19.66 -8.64 7.62
N PRO A 349 19.45 -8.52 8.96
CA PRO A 349 20.08 -9.42 9.92
C PRO A 349 19.56 -10.86 9.75
N ILE A 350 20.49 -11.81 9.78
CA ILE A 350 20.19 -13.25 9.76
C ILE A 350 20.48 -13.81 11.14
N TYR A 351 19.53 -14.56 11.71
CA TYR A 351 19.59 -15.11 13.07
C TYR A 351 20.07 -16.55 13.04
N ASP A 352 21.33 -16.78 13.43
CA ASP A 352 21.98 -18.10 13.33
C ASP A 352 21.20 -19.21 14.05
N ALA A 353 20.63 -18.95 15.24
CA ALA A 353 19.85 -19.94 15.97
C ALA A 353 18.61 -20.39 15.19
N PHE A 354 17.89 -19.44 14.58
CA PHE A 354 16.73 -19.73 13.76
C PHE A 354 17.11 -20.46 12.45
N GLU A 355 18.21 -20.04 11.81
CA GLU A 355 18.73 -20.70 10.60
C GLU A 355 19.16 -22.16 10.88
N ILE A 356 19.77 -22.43 12.04
CA ILE A 356 20.11 -23.81 12.45
C ILE A 356 18.86 -24.68 12.59
N VAL A 357 17.79 -24.13 13.21
CA VAL A 357 16.52 -24.85 13.38
C VAL A 357 15.88 -25.13 12.02
N LYS A 358 15.79 -24.16 11.12
CA LYS A 358 15.24 -24.31 9.77
C LYS A 358 16.02 -25.34 8.94
N LEU A 359 17.35 -25.20 8.92
CA LEU A 359 18.21 -26.11 8.14
C LEU A 359 18.20 -27.54 8.71
N ALA A 360 18.24 -27.70 10.02
CA ALA A 360 18.19 -29.05 10.68
C ALA A 360 16.89 -29.78 10.33
N ASP A 361 15.77 -29.07 10.36
CA ASP A 361 14.46 -29.58 9.97
C ASP A 361 14.44 -30.01 8.50
N SER A 362 14.89 -29.15 7.60
CA SER A 362 14.89 -29.44 6.16
C SER A 362 15.85 -30.58 5.78
N LEU A 363 17.02 -30.67 6.43
CA LEU A 363 17.92 -31.80 6.26
C LEU A 363 17.31 -33.12 6.80
N THR A 364 16.53 -33.05 7.88
CA THR A 364 15.77 -34.20 8.39
C THR A 364 14.73 -34.64 7.37
N PHE A 365 14.00 -33.68 6.79
CA PHE A 365 13.01 -33.95 5.76
C PHE A 365 13.66 -34.56 4.51
N LEU A 366 14.80 -34.04 4.05
CA LEU A 366 15.58 -34.59 2.94
C LEU A 366 15.95 -36.06 3.21
N ALA A 367 16.51 -36.33 4.37
CA ALA A 367 16.94 -37.69 4.74
C ALA A 367 15.76 -38.66 4.89
N THR A 368 14.62 -38.18 5.39
CA THR A 368 13.41 -39.01 5.53
C THR A 368 12.79 -39.32 4.18
N ALA A 369 12.74 -38.32 3.28
CA ALA A 369 12.07 -38.43 1.99
C ALA A 369 12.87 -39.28 0.97
N LEU A 370 14.19 -39.16 0.96
CA LEU A 370 15.06 -39.91 0.05
C LEU A 370 15.62 -41.22 0.65
N GLY A 371 15.63 -41.36 1.97
CA GLY A 371 16.18 -42.47 2.69
C GLY A 371 17.67 -42.28 3.08
N PRO A 372 18.12 -42.92 4.18
CA PRO A 372 19.46 -42.68 4.73
C PRO A 372 20.59 -43.26 3.83
N ASP A 373 20.26 -44.16 2.93
CA ASP A 373 21.18 -44.76 2.00
C ASP A 373 21.38 -44.02 0.70
N ASP A 374 20.57 -43.01 0.43
CA ASP A 374 20.69 -42.19 -0.76
C ASP A 374 22.06 -41.48 -0.80
N PRO A 375 22.77 -41.52 -1.94
CA PRO A 375 24.10 -40.94 -2.08
C PRO A 375 24.13 -39.43 -1.76
N THR A 376 23.13 -38.68 -2.20
CA THR A 376 23.01 -37.26 -1.94
C THR A 376 22.81 -36.97 -0.46
N VAL A 377 21.98 -37.76 0.24
CA VAL A 377 21.79 -37.67 1.68
C VAL A 377 23.10 -37.93 2.45
N LYS A 378 23.84 -38.98 2.06
CA LYS A 378 25.16 -39.29 2.66
C LYS A 378 26.16 -38.18 2.47
N GLN A 379 26.23 -37.62 1.27
CA GLN A 379 27.11 -36.50 0.94
C GLN A 379 26.74 -35.23 1.73
N VAL A 380 25.46 -34.90 1.80
CA VAL A 380 24.95 -33.72 2.50
C VAL A 380 25.18 -33.80 4.00
N LEU A 381 24.85 -34.91 4.61
CA LEU A 381 24.98 -35.10 6.06
C LEU A 381 26.42 -35.35 6.51
N ALA A 382 27.28 -35.83 5.62
CA ALA A 382 28.70 -36.10 5.93
C ALA A 382 28.91 -36.94 7.21
N GLY A 383 28.05 -37.92 7.44
CA GLY A 383 28.11 -38.81 8.62
C GLY A 383 27.63 -38.21 9.93
N LYS A 384 27.00 -37.02 9.91
CA LYS A 384 26.48 -36.32 11.09
C LYS A 384 24.97 -36.39 11.16
N SER A 385 24.41 -36.14 12.34
CA SER A 385 22.97 -35.89 12.46
C SER A 385 22.57 -34.58 11.73
N PRO A 386 21.32 -34.45 11.26
CA PRO A 386 20.85 -33.22 10.63
C PRO A 386 21.11 -31.97 11.48
N ARG A 387 20.93 -32.06 12.81
CA ARG A 387 21.14 -30.92 13.73
C ARG A 387 22.61 -30.54 13.87
N GLU A 388 23.49 -31.49 14.01
CA GLU A 388 24.95 -31.26 14.06
C GLU A 388 25.45 -30.67 12.74
N ARG A 389 24.98 -31.23 11.61
CA ARG A 389 25.35 -30.76 10.29
C ARG A 389 24.88 -29.34 10.04
N ALA A 390 23.62 -28.99 10.36
CA ALA A 390 23.09 -27.67 10.26
C ALA A 390 23.89 -26.67 11.11
N ALA A 391 24.18 -27.00 12.36
CA ALA A 391 24.96 -26.12 13.25
C ALA A 391 26.39 -25.89 12.73
N GLU A 392 27.04 -26.93 12.19
CA GLU A 392 28.35 -26.79 11.55
C GLU A 392 28.31 -25.84 10.34
N LEU A 393 27.36 -26.07 9.43
CA LEU A 393 27.22 -25.27 8.20
C LEU A 393 26.94 -23.80 8.50
N ILE A 394 25.98 -23.52 9.40
CA ILE A 394 25.59 -22.16 9.74
C ILE A 394 26.67 -21.42 10.51
N ARG A 395 27.33 -22.06 11.48
CA ARG A 395 28.41 -21.41 12.24
C ARG A 395 29.67 -21.20 11.39
N GLY A 396 29.90 -22.06 10.40
CA GLY A 396 31.07 -21.98 9.54
C GLY A 396 30.95 -21.00 8.37
N THR A 397 29.74 -20.64 7.95
CA THR A 397 29.54 -19.75 6.78
C THR A 397 29.72 -18.27 7.13
N ARG A 398 30.04 -17.46 6.10
CA ARG A 398 30.15 -15.99 6.16
C ARG A 398 29.37 -15.31 5.03
N LEU A 399 28.22 -15.87 4.64
CA LEU A 399 27.44 -15.45 3.48
C LEU A 399 26.19 -14.63 3.87
N GLY A 400 26.34 -13.67 4.77
CA GLY A 400 25.25 -12.80 5.16
C GLY A 400 25.57 -11.87 6.32
N THR A 401 24.71 -10.89 6.55
CA THR A 401 24.79 -9.98 7.69
C THR A 401 24.21 -10.70 8.93
N ARG A 402 25.07 -11.17 9.81
CA ARG A 402 24.63 -11.77 11.07
C ARG A 402 23.97 -10.72 11.96
N ALA A 403 22.93 -11.13 12.67
CA ALA A 403 22.37 -10.31 13.74
C ALA A 403 23.48 -9.99 14.77
N PRO A 404 23.52 -8.76 15.31
CA PRO A 404 24.49 -8.39 16.30
C PRO A 404 24.40 -9.33 17.51
N ASP A 405 25.50 -10.05 17.81
CA ASP A 405 25.68 -10.76 19.06
C ASP A 405 26.77 -10.00 19.84
N ALA A 406 26.39 -9.45 20.99
CA ALA A 406 27.30 -8.65 21.83
C ALA A 406 28.56 -9.43 22.30
N ALA A 407 28.52 -10.75 22.21
CA ALA A 407 29.62 -11.64 22.61
C ALA A 407 30.49 -12.11 21.43
N ALA A 408 30.07 -11.88 20.17
CA ALA A 408 30.76 -12.40 18.99
C ALA A 408 31.63 -11.33 18.31
N ALA A 409 32.82 -11.72 17.85
CA ALA A 409 33.66 -10.86 17.00
C ALA A 409 32.97 -10.61 15.66
N PRO A 410 33.12 -9.40 15.07
CA PRO A 410 32.58 -9.08 13.74
C PRO A 410 33.08 -10.09 12.69
N VAL A 411 32.17 -10.69 11.96
CA VAL A 411 32.48 -11.65 10.88
C VAL A 411 32.45 -10.91 9.55
N THR A 412 33.53 -11.02 8.77
CA THR A 412 33.59 -10.41 7.43
C THR A 412 32.63 -11.13 6.49
N ASP A 413 31.66 -10.41 5.92
CA ASP A 413 30.75 -10.92 4.91
C ASP A 413 31.48 -11.22 3.60
N LEU A 414 31.36 -12.44 3.12
CA LEU A 414 32.02 -12.90 1.87
C LEU A 414 31.11 -12.80 0.64
N ARG A 415 29.88 -12.37 0.73
CA ARG A 415 28.97 -12.33 -0.44
C ARG A 415 29.54 -11.49 -1.56
N ARG A 416 29.95 -10.26 -1.30
CA ARG A 416 30.51 -9.35 -2.32
C ARG A 416 31.83 -9.85 -2.89
N PRO A 417 32.84 -10.20 -2.08
CA PRO A 417 34.11 -10.74 -2.60
C PRO A 417 33.94 -12.00 -3.49
N LEU A 418 33.05 -12.93 -3.12
CA LEU A 418 32.81 -14.14 -3.90
C LEU A 418 32.03 -13.87 -5.19
N TYR A 419 31.04 -13.00 -5.14
CA TYR A 419 30.25 -12.61 -6.31
C TYR A 419 31.11 -11.88 -7.34
N ASP A 420 31.86 -10.84 -6.93
CA ASP A 420 32.69 -10.02 -7.81
C ASP A 420 33.89 -10.82 -8.34
N GLY A 421 34.45 -11.73 -7.54
CA GLY A 421 35.56 -12.60 -7.94
C GLY A 421 35.18 -13.77 -8.87
N GLY A 422 33.88 -14.00 -9.08
CA GLY A 422 33.33 -14.98 -10.01
C GLY A 422 33.83 -16.41 -9.77
N MET A 423 33.94 -17.21 -10.85
CA MET A 423 34.29 -18.63 -10.75
C MET A 423 35.62 -18.90 -10.04
N ALA A 424 36.62 -18.03 -10.20
CA ALA A 424 37.92 -18.21 -9.54
C ALA A 424 37.78 -18.10 -8.00
N ALA A 425 37.08 -17.11 -7.53
CA ALA A 425 36.83 -16.93 -6.09
C ALA A 425 35.96 -18.04 -5.51
N VAL A 426 34.90 -18.43 -6.22
CA VAL A 426 33.99 -19.52 -5.79
C VAL A 426 34.76 -20.87 -5.73
N ALA A 427 35.59 -21.17 -6.73
CA ALA A 427 36.38 -22.42 -6.75
C ALA A 427 37.47 -22.47 -5.66
N ALA A 428 38.01 -21.32 -5.26
CA ALA A 428 38.98 -21.20 -4.17
C ALA A 428 38.32 -21.13 -2.78
N SER A 429 37.00 -21.02 -2.71
CA SER A 429 36.27 -20.86 -1.44
C SER A 429 36.22 -22.15 -0.63
N ASN A 430 36.44 -22.02 0.66
CA ASN A 430 36.25 -23.08 1.65
C ASN A 430 35.02 -22.86 2.55
N ASP A 431 34.16 -21.93 2.17
CA ASP A 431 32.90 -21.71 2.89
C ASP A 431 32.01 -22.95 2.79
N PRO A 432 31.56 -23.53 3.93
CA PRO A 432 30.89 -24.84 3.95
C PRO A 432 29.57 -24.84 3.17
N LEU A 433 28.86 -23.72 3.05
CA LEU A 433 27.63 -23.64 2.25
C LEU A 433 27.91 -23.49 0.76
N ILE A 434 29.00 -22.84 0.35
CA ILE A 434 29.46 -22.86 -1.05
C ILE A 434 29.79 -24.28 -1.46
N LEU A 435 30.54 -25.02 -0.61
CA LEU A 435 30.88 -26.41 -0.88
C LEU A 435 29.64 -27.31 -0.94
N LEU A 436 28.67 -27.10 -0.06
CA LEU A 436 27.41 -27.83 -0.10
C LEU A 436 26.60 -27.51 -1.38
N ALA A 437 26.51 -26.25 -1.75
CA ALA A 437 25.84 -25.86 -2.99
C ALA A 437 26.48 -26.49 -4.22
N GLN A 438 27.83 -26.49 -4.30
CA GLN A 438 28.58 -27.16 -5.37
C GLN A 438 28.30 -28.68 -5.42
N ALA A 439 28.21 -29.34 -4.28
CA ALA A 439 28.00 -30.77 -4.17
C ALA A 439 26.66 -31.24 -4.76
N ILE A 440 25.63 -30.41 -4.74
CA ILE A 440 24.28 -30.79 -5.20
C ILE A 440 23.86 -30.11 -6.52
N ASP A 441 24.63 -29.11 -7.02
CA ASP A 441 24.18 -28.25 -8.12
C ASP A 441 24.05 -28.99 -9.45
N GLU A 442 24.93 -29.98 -9.72
CA GLU A 442 24.86 -30.76 -10.98
C GLU A 442 23.55 -31.56 -11.06
N GLU A 443 23.22 -32.28 -10.00
CA GLU A 443 21.95 -33.06 -9.92
C GLU A 443 20.73 -32.13 -9.98
N ALA A 444 20.75 -31.06 -9.19
CA ALA A 444 19.69 -30.06 -9.16
C ALA A 444 19.42 -29.46 -10.57
N ARG A 445 20.47 -29.08 -11.30
CA ARG A 445 20.37 -28.58 -12.68
C ARG A 445 19.88 -29.63 -13.68
N SER A 446 20.26 -30.89 -13.51
CA SER A 446 19.77 -32.00 -14.35
C SER A 446 18.25 -32.18 -14.17
N LEU A 447 17.78 -32.16 -12.92
CA LEU A 447 16.34 -32.21 -12.59
C LEU A 447 15.59 -31.01 -13.14
N ARG A 448 16.15 -29.81 -13.00
CA ARG A 448 15.61 -28.57 -13.59
C ARG A 448 15.47 -28.70 -15.11
N LYS A 449 16.49 -29.18 -15.78
CA LYS A 449 16.45 -29.37 -17.24
C LYS A 449 15.32 -30.31 -17.67
N THR A 450 15.09 -31.40 -16.95
CA THR A 450 13.99 -32.32 -17.21
C THR A 450 12.64 -31.63 -17.10
N VAL A 451 12.43 -30.86 -16.01
CA VAL A 451 11.17 -30.10 -15.78
C VAL A 451 11.00 -28.98 -16.81
N GLU A 452 12.06 -28.25 -17.17
CA GLU A 452 12.02 -27.20 -18.19
C GLU A 452 11.69 -27.75 -19.58
N THR A 453 12.24 -28.91 -19.95
CA THR A 453 11.94 -29.61 -21.22
C THR A 453 10.48 -30.07 -21.28
N ALA A 454 9.98 -30.70 -20.21
CA ALA A 454 8.58 -31.08 -20.09
C ALA A 454 7.66 -29.84 -20.11
N GLY A 455 8.05 -28.77 -19.44
CA GLY A 455 7.36 -27.48 -19.46
C GLY A 455 7.29 -26.87 -20.86
N GLU A 456 8.32 -27.02 -21.69
CA GLU A 456 8.30 -26.54 -23.07
C GLU A 456 7.34 -27.35 -23.95
N ILE A 457 7.26 -28.69 -23.77
CA ILE A 457 6.26 -29.53 -24.45
C ILE A 457 4.85 -29.06 -24.11
N LYS A 458 4.59 -28.80 -22.83
CA LYS A 458 3.30 -28.24 -22.36
C LYS A 458 3.01 -26.89 -23.00
N ARG A 459 3.98 -25.98 -23.02
CA ARG A 459 3.83 -24.64 -23.60
C ARG A 459 3.47 -24.67 -25.08
N GLN A 460 4.13 -25.52 -25.87
CA GLN A 460 3.79 -25.70 -27.28
C GLN A 460 2.36 -26.26 -27.45
N ALA A 461 2.00 -27.24 -26.63
CA ALA A 461 0.66 -27.82 -26.67
C ALA A 461 -0.41 -26.80 -26.26
N HIS A 462 -0.19 -26.01 -25.22
CA HIS A 462 -1.09 -24.94 -24.82
C HIS A 462 -1.20 -23.83 -25.86
N ALA A 463 -0.13 -23.49 -26.56
CA ALA A 463 -0.18 -22.50 -27.64
C ALA A 463 -1.12 -22.97 -28.78
N GLU A 464 -1.11 -24.28 -29.14
CA GLU A 464 -2.05 -24.85 -30.10
C GLU A 464 -3.50 -24.82 -29.58
N ILE A 465 -3.71 -25.16 -28.30
CA ILE A 465 -5.03 -25.07 -27.66
C ILE A 465 -5.52 -23.60 -27.67
N ALA A 466 -4.65 -22.64 -27.33
CA ALA A 466 -5.00 -21.22 -27.30
C ALA A 466 -5.39 -20.72 -28.69
N GLN A 467 -4.67 -21.11 -29.76
CA GLN A 467 -5.03 -20.75 -31.14
C GLN A 467 -6.39 -21.31 -31.55
N ALA A 468 -6.70 -22.55 -31.17
CA ALA A 468 -8.03 -23.14 -31.43
C ALA A 468 -9.14 -22.39 -30.66
N VAL A 469 -8.87 -21.98 -29.43
CA VAL A 469 -9.79 -21.15 -28.65
C VAL A 469 -10.01 -19.79 -29.31
N PHE A 470 -8.96 -19.11 -29.77
CA PHE A 470 -9.06 -17.81 -30.45
C PHE A 470 -9.85 -17.93 -31.76
N ALA A 471 -9.58 -18.96 -32.55
CA ALA A 471 -10.32 -19.21 -33.81
C ALA A 471 -11.80 -19.49 -33.58
N SER A 472 -12.19 -20.14 -32.49
CA SER A 472 -13.56 -20.56 -32.20
C SER A 472 -14.38 -19.57 -31.39
N ALA A 473 -13.76 -18.79 -30.49
CA ALA A 473 -14.43 -17.94 -29.50
C ALA A 473 -13.95 -16.47 -29.51
N GLY A 474 -13.07 -16.12 -30.46
CA GLY A 474 -12.45 -14.77 -30.49
C GLY A 474 -11.35 -14.57 -29.45
N GLU A 475 -10.74 -13.40 -29.52
CA GLU A 475 -9.60 -12.99 -28.64
C GLU A 475 -10.06 -12.32 -27.34
N ASP A 476 -11.37 -12.19 -27.09
CA ASP A 476 -11.95 -11.42 -25.97
C ASP A 476 -11.81 -12.12 -24.59
N ARG A 477 -11.10 -13.23 -24.53
CA ARG A 477 -10.83 -13.93 -23.26
C ARG A 477 -9.56 -13.42 -22.63
N TYR A 478 -9.63 -12.98 -21.37
CA TYR A 478 -8.42 -12.63 -20.63
C TYR A 478 -7.59 -13.89 -20.30
N PRO A 479 -6.25 -13.80 -20.31
CA PRO A 479 -5.36 -14.92 -19.98
C PRO A 479 -5.35 -15.20 -18.49
N ASP A 480 -4.80 -16.38 -18.11
CA ASP A 480 -4.41 -16.64 -16.75
C ASP A 480 -3.55 -15.51 -16.19
N ALA A 481 -3.66 -15.28 -14.88
CA ALA A 481 -2.84 -14.30 -14.17
C ALA A 481 -1.35 -14.70 -14.24
N THR A 482 -0.47 -13.71 -14.38
CA THR A 482 0.96 -13.88 -14.58
C THR A 482 1.80 -12.90 -13.75
N PHE A 483 1.21 -12.41 -12.65
CA PHE A 483 1.79 -11.37 -11.80
C PHE A 483 2.05 -10.05 -12.57
N THR A 484 1.20 -9.74 -13.54
CA THR A 484 1.24 -8.50 -14.32
C THR A 484 0.01 -7.66 -14.04
N LEU A 485 0.10 -6.36 -14.36
CA LEU A 485 -1.00 -5.42 -14.13
C LEU A 485 -2.28 -5.88 -14.83
N ARG A 486 -3.36 -5.98 -14.07
CA ARG A 486 -4.72 -6.33 -14.52
C ARG A 486 -5.72 -5.36 -13.94
N LEU A 487 -6.75 -5.06 -14.72
CA LEU A 487 -7.95 -4.37 -14.25
C LEU A 487 -9.04 -5.41 -14.01
N ALA A 488 -9.47 -5.54 -12.76
CA ALA A 488 -10.67 -6.28 -12.38
C ALA A 488 -11.75 -5.28 -11.96
N TYR A 489 -13.01 -5.72 -11.92
CA TYR A 489 -14.13 -4.93 -11.44
C TYR A 489 -15.16 -5.82 -10.76
N GLY A 490 -16.00 -5.22 -9.95
CA GLY A 490 -17.06 -5.92 -9.23
C GLY A 490 -17.98 -4.97 -8.50
N THR A 491 -19.00 -5.52 -7.88
CA THR A 491 -19.97 -4.79 -7.08
C THR A 491 -19.71 -5.04 -5.61
N VAL A 492 -19.84 -4.02 -4.76
CA VAL A 492 -19.85 -4.16 -3.30
C VAL A 492 -21.10 -4.91 -2.90
N LEU A 493 -20.97 -6.20 -2.61
CA LEU A 493 -22.09 -7.11 -2.42
C LEU A 493 -21.78 -8.17 -1.36
N GLY A 494 -22.71 -8.35 -0.43
CA GLY A 494 -22.70 -9.46 0.51
C GLY A 494 -22.91 -10.82 -0.17
N TYR A 495 -22.95 -11.87 0.60
CA TYR A 495 -23.17 -13.22 0.10
C TYR A 495 -23.92 -14.09 1.12
N ASP A 496 -24.60 -15.13 0.61
CA ASP A 496 -25.23 -16.13 1.47
C ASP A 496 -24.20 -17.15 1.95
N GLN A 497 -24.07 -17.29 3.26
CA GLN A 497 -23.28 -18.34 3.88
C GLN A 497 -24.21 -19.23 4.72
N ASP A 498 -24.54 -20.39 4.16
CA ASP A 498 -25.37 -21.42 4.82
C ASP A 498 -26.75 -20.91 5.29
N GLY A 499 -27.40 -20.11 4.46
CA GLY A 499 -28.73 -19.52 4.73
C GLY A 499 -28.67 -18.24 5.56
N ARG A 500 -27.48 -17.72 5.87
CA ARG A 500 -27.28 -16.43 6.54
C ARG A 500 -26.67 -15.41 5.56
N MET A 501 -27.36 -14.31 5.34
CA MET A 501 -26.82 -13.19 4.58
C MET A 501 -25.68 -12.54 5.37
N ILE A 502 -24.51 -12.45 4.76
CA ILE A 502 -23.35 -11.71 5.25
C ILE A 502 -23.38 -10.34 4.61
N GLU A 503 -23.46 -9.30 5.44
CA GLU A 503 -23.44 -7.91 4.98
C GLU A 503 -22.09 -7.53 4.39
N PRO A 504 -22.05 -6.69 3.33
CA PRO A 504 -20.81 -6.42 2.61
C PRO A 504 -19.84 -5.46 3.32
N ILE A 505 -20.25 -4.78 4.38
CA ILE A 505 -19.45 -3.73 5.03
C ILE A 505 -19.40 -3.99 6.52
N THR A 506 -18.22 -3.92 7.10
CA THR A 506 -17.99 -3.90 8.56
C THR A 506 -17.65 -2.48 9.02
N THR A 507 -17.78 -2.21 10.32
CA THR A 507 -17.51 -0.90 10.92
C THR A 507 -16.62 -1.04 12.15
N TYR A 508 -16.12 0.06 12.69
CA TYR A 508 -15.36 0.05 13.94
C TYR A 508 -16.18 -0.42 15.15
N ALA A 509 -17.52 -0.20 15.16
CA ALA A 509 -18.40 -0.81 16.16
C ALA A 509 -18.28 -2.34 16.16
N GLY A 510 -18.22 -2.94 14.96
CA GLY A 510 -18.03 -4.38 14.80
C GLY A 510 -16.68 -4.88 15.31
N LEU A 511 -15.59 -4.11 15.15
CA LEU A 511 -14.27 -4.44 15.71
C LEU A 511 -14.34 -4.59 17.24
N PHE A 512 -14.89 -3.59 17.93
CA PHE A 512 -15.00 -3.63 19.39
C PHE A 512 -15.93 -4.75 19.86
N ALA A 513 -17.06 -4.96 19.17
CA ALA A 513 -17.97 -6.06 19.45
C ALA A 513 -17.29 -7.44 19.27
N ARG A 514 -16.47 -7.61 18.22
CA ARG A 514 -15.72 -8.85 17.95
C ARG A 514 -14.68 -9.11 19.04
N ALA A 515 -13.92 -8.09 19.45
CA ALA A 515 -12.94 -8.19 20.53
C ALA A 515 -13.62 -8.61 21.85
N ALA A 516 -14.72 -7.92 22.24
CA ALA A 516 -15.50 -8.23 23.44
C ALA A 516 -16.10 -9.65 23.40
N ALA A 517 -16.67 -10.08 22.27
CA ALA A 517 -17.23 -11.42 22.10
C ALA A 517 -16.18 -12.53 22.24
N LYS A 518 -14.91 -12.21 22.01
CA LYS A 518 -13.76 -13.10 22.19
C LYS A 518 -12.99 -12.84 23.49
N HIS A 519 -13.60 -12.09 24.43
CA HIS A 519 -13.04 -11.77 25.75
C HIS A 519 -11.72 -11.04 25.71
N ASP A 520 -11.46 -10.24 24.65
CA ASP A 520 -10.21 -9.50 24.42
C ASP A 520 -8.95 -10.41 24.59
N THR A 521 -9.03 -11.66 24.15
CA THR A 521 -7.91 -12.61 24.23
C THR A 521 -7.24 -12.80 22.88
N PRO A 522 -5.91 -13.00 22.82
CA PRO A 522 -5.23 -13.25 21.54
C PRO A 522 -5.88 -14.38 20.73
N PRO A 523 -6.02 -14.23 19.42
CA PRO A 523 -5.58 -13.10 18.55
C PRO A 523 -6.62 -11.99 18.37
N PHE A 524 -7.63 -11.87 19.25
CA PHE A 524 -8.72 -10.89 19.19
C PHE A 524 -8.57 -9.76 20.21
N ASP A 525 -7.44 -9.66 20.87
CA ASP A 525 -7.12 -8.54 21.75
C ASP A 525 -6.67 -7.32 20.93
N LEU A 526 -6.96 -6.12 21.44
CA LEU A 526 -6.58 -4.87 20.78
C LEU A 526 -5.18 -4.43 21.23
N PRO A 527 -4.40 -3.75 20.37
CA PRO A 527 -3.11 -3.17 20.78
C PRO A 527 -3.27 -2.20 21.96
N PRO A 528 -2.21 -2.02 22.79
CA PRO A 528 -2.27 -1.14 23.95
C PRO A 528 -2.72 0.31 23.64
N ARG A 529 -2.38 0.83 22.46
CA ARG A 529 -2.84 2.15 21.98
C ARG A 529 -4.35 2.19 21.82
N TRP A 530 -4.94 1.20 21.17
CA TRP A 530 -6.38 1.06 20.96
C TRP A 530 -7.12 0.82 22.27
N GLN A 531 -6.58 -0.01 23.16
CA GLN A 531 -7.14 -0.26 24.49
C GLN A 531 -7.24 1.03 25.33
N ARG A 532 -6.18 1.86 25.34
CA ARG A 532 -6.19 3.16 26.07
C ARG A 532 -7.23 4.14 25.55
N LEU A 533 -7.51 4.11 24.24
CA LEU A 533 -8.47 5.00 23.60
C LEU A 533 -9.87 4.41 23.53
N ARG A 534 -10.04 3.12 23.82
CA ARG A 534 -11.28 2.36 23.64
C ARG A 534 -12.50 3.08 24.20
N GLN A 535 -12.45 3.54 25.46
CA GLN A 535 -13.58 4.21 26.10
C GLN A 535 -14.01 5.49 25.36
N ALA A 536 -13.06 6.28 24.89
CA ALA A 536 -13.36 7.49 24.12
C ALA A 536 -13.93 7.14 22.74
N LEU A 537 -13.34 6.15 22.06
CA LEU A 537 -13.76 5.72 20.72
C LEU A 537 -15.13 5.03 20.72
N GLU A 538 -15.46 4.25 21.76
CA GLU A 538 -16.78 3.60 21.90
C GLU A 538 -17.92 4.60 22.15
N HIS A 539 -17.62 5.86 22.48
CA HIS A 539 -18.60 6.95 22.62
C HIS A 539 -18.61 7.92 21.43
N ASP A 540 -17.73 7.74 20.46
CA ASP A 540 -17.66 8.53 19.21
C ASP A 540 -18.50 7.84 18.12
N GLN A 541 -19.79 8.15 18.05
CA GLN A 541 -20.71 7.56 17.07
C GLN A 541 -20.23 7.72 15.61
N PRO A 542 -19.73 8.89 15.15
CA PRO A 542 -19.16 9.04 13.81
C PRO A 542 -18.00 8.10 13.54
N PHE A 543 -17.14 7.82 14.53
CA PHE A 543 -16.05 6.86 14.41
C PHE A 543 -16.59 5.43 14.34
N LEU A 544 -17.49 5.05 15.23
CA LEU A 544 -18.06 3.70 15.28
C LEU A 544 -18.78 3.29 14.00
N GLU A 545 -19.48 4.24 13.36
CA GLU A 545 -20.24 4.03 12.12
C GLU A 545 -19.35 4.12 10.86
N THR A 546 -18.08 4.45 11.02
CA THR A 546 -17.17 4.50 9.86
C THR A 546 -16.93 3.10 9.32
N PRO A 547 -17.08 2.87 7.99
CA PRO A 547 -16.71 1.63 7.35
C PRO A 547 -15.27 1.25 7.66
N PHE A 548 -15.04 -0.05 7.91
CA PHE A 548 -13.71 -0.54 8.25
C PHE A 548 -13.15 -1.50 7.20
N ASN A 549 -13.88 -2.59 6.91
CA ASN A 549 -13.59 -3.45 5.78
C ASN A 549 -14.85 -3.65 4.94
N PHE A 550 -14.67 -3.92 3.65
CA PHE A 550 -15.77 -4.25 2.76
C PHE A 550 -15.41 -5.37 1.80
N VAL A 551 -16.43 -6.00 1.23
CA VAL A 551 -16.26 -7.04 0.22
C VAL A 551 -16.90 -6.67 -1.11
N SER A 552 -16.29 -7.16 -2.20
CA SER A 552 -16.82 -7.00 -3.55
C SER A 552 -16.67 -8.28 -4.37
N THR A 553 -17.39 -8.35 -5.50
CA THR A 553 -17.32 -9.46 -6.47
C THR A 553 -16.15 -9.34 -7.44
N ALA A 554 -15.20 -8.42 -7.20
CA ALA A 554 -14.02 -8.26 -8.06
C ALA A 554 -13.19 -9.55 -8.14
N ASP A 555 -12.77 -9.90 -9.35
CA ASP A 555 -11.94 -11.08 -9.60
C ASP A 555 -10.49 -10.82 -9.15
N ILE A 556 -10.17 -11.27 -7.95
CA ILE A 556 -8.81 -11.15 -7.37
C ILE A 556 -8.29 -12.51 -6.90
N ILE A 557 -6.99 -12.64 -6.86
CA ILE A 557 -6.29 -13.74 -6.19
C ILE A 557 -5.06 -13.20 -5.44
N GLY A 558 -4.32 -14.09 -4.77
CA GLY A 558 -3.04 -13.78 -4.13
C GLY A 558 -2.10 -13.03 -5.11
N GLY A 559 -1.46 -11.96 -4.64
CA GLY A 559 -0.71 -10.99 -5.46
C GLY A 559 -1.42 -9.65 -5.62
N ASN A 560 -2.76 -9.61 -5.45
CA ASN A 560 -3.51 -8.35 -5.41
C ASN A 560 -3.39 -7.60 -4.07
N SER A 561 -2.73 -8.15 -3.09
CA SER A 561 -2.51 -7.51 -1.78
C SER A 561 -1.87 -6.12 -1.93
N GLY A 562 -2.56 -5.07 -1.43
CA GLY A 562 -2.17 -3.66 -1.58
C GLY A 562 -2.68 -2.99 -2.85
N SER A 563 -3.37 -3.72 -3.75
CA SER A 563 -3.98 -3.12 -4.94
C SER A 563 -5.02 -2.07 -4.58
N PRO A 564 -4.99 -0.88 -5.23
CA PRO A 564 -6.03 0.12 -5.02
C PRO A 564 -7.38 -0.35 -5.54
N VAL A 565 -8.41 -0.08 -4.75
CA VAL A 565 -9.82 -0.18 -5.15
C VAL A 565 -10.32 1.23 -5.42
N VAL A 566 -10.85 1.47 -6.62
CA VAL A 566 -11.32 2.78 -7.03
C VAL A 566 -12.79 2.74 -7.44
N ASN A 567 -13.48 3.87 -7.25
CA ASN A 567 -14.83 4.06 -7.71
C ASN A 567 -14.88 4.41 -9.24
N PRO A 568 -16.06 4.55 -9.88
CA PRO A 568 -16.17 4.94 -11.29
C PRO A 568 -15.54 6.28 -11.65
N ARG A 569 -15.22 7.14 -10.69
CA ARG A 569 -14.50 8.40 -10.91
C ARG A 569 -12.98 8.25 -10.84
N GLY A 570 -12.47 7.03 -10.57
CA GLY A 570 -11.04 6.76 -10.38
C GLY A 570 -10.49 7.22 -9.03
N GLU A 571 -11.34 7.48 -8.04
CA GLU A 571 -10.95 7.84 -6.69
C GLU A 571 -10.75 6.60 -5.82
N LEU A 572 -9.71 6.61 -4.97
CA LEU A 572 -9.39 5.52 -4.06
C LEU A 572 -10.47 5.37 -2.97
N VAL A 573 -11.11 4.22 -2.92
CA VAL A 573 -12.12 3.86 -1.92
C VAL A 573 -11.67 2.75 -0.98
N GLY A 574 -10.56 2.06 -1.29
CA GLY A 574 -10.01 1.02 -0.44
C GLY A 574 -8.75 0.37 -0.99
N LEU A 575 -8.22 -0.57 -0.21
CA LEU A 575 -7.06 -1.40 -0.57
C LEU A 575 -7.42 -2.88 -0.42
N ILE A 576 -7.18 -3.68 -1.46
CA ILE A 576 -7.29 -5.15 -1.36
C ILE A 576 -6.27 -5.66 -0.35
N PHE A 577 -6.68 -6.55 0.54
CA PHE A 577 -5.74 -7.23 1.42
C PHE A 577 -6.00 -8.74 1.55
N ASP A 578 -7.20 -9.22 1.22
CA ASP A 578 -7.57 -10.63 1.37
C ASP A 578 -8.69 -11.01 0.38
N GLY A 579 -9.10 -12.26 0.40
CA GLY A 579 -10.34 -12.78 -0.14
C GLY A 579 -11.04 -13.62 0.93
N ASN A 580 -12.33 -13.90 0.81
CA ASN A 580 -12.97 -14.88 1.68
C ASN A 580 -12.54 -16.31 1.26
N ILE A 581 -12.78 -17.31 2.13
CA ILE A 581 -12.33 -18.70 1.87
C ILE A 581 -12.89 -19.25 0.55
N GLN A 582 -14.10 -18.81 0.16
CA GLN A 582 -14.73 -19.19 -1.09
C GLN A 582 -14.04 -18.57 -2.33
N SER A 583 -13.25 -17.52 -2.18
CA SER A 583 -12.49 -16.91 -3.27
C SER A 583 -11.28 -17.75 -3.70
N LEU A 584 -10.81 -18.69 -2.88
CA LEU A 584 -9.65 -19.52 -3.19
C LEU A 584 -9.89 -20.47 -4.39
N VAL A 585 -11.14 -20.75 -4.74
CA VAL A 585 -11.49 -21.49 -5.95
C VAL A 585 -11.27 -20.68 -7.23
N LEU A 586 -11.17 -19.32 -7.12
CA LEU A 586 -10.94 -18.44 -8.29
C LEU A 586 -9.60 -18.70 -8.98
N ASP A 587 -8.68 -19.36 -8.33
CA ASP A 587 -7.47 -19.91 -8.96
C ASP A 587 -7.81 -20.84 -10.14
N LEU A 588 -8.89 -21.59 -10.04
CA LEU A 588 -9.31 -22.65 -10.99
C LEU A 588 -10.42 -22.23 -11.94
N ALA A 589 -11.38 -21.45 -11.43
CA ALA A 589 -12.55 -20.98 -12.19
C ALA A 589 -13.13 -19.74 -11.51
N TYR A 590 -13.55 -18.76 -12.31
CA TYR A 590 -14.28 -17.61 -11.79
C TYR A 590 -15.70 -18.03 -11.37
N ASP A 591 -16.07 -17.63 -10.14
CA ASP A 591 -17.40 -17.85 -9.57
C ASP A 591 -17.66 -16.73 -8.54
N ASP A 592 -18.60 -15.84 -8.82
CA ASP A 592 -18.94 -14.69 -7.97
C ASP A 592 -20.16 -14.91 -7.06
N THR A 593 -20.69 -16.14 -7.02
CA THR A 593 -21.85 -16.45 -6.17
C THR A 593 -21.56 -16.25 -4.68
N LYS A 594 -20.38 -16.75 -4.22
CA LYS A 594 -19.91 -16.62 -2.82
C LYS A 594 -18.51 -16.03 -2.69
N ALA A 595 -17.69 -16.11 -3.73
CA ALA A 595 -16.33 -15.57 -3.71
C ALA A 595 -16.36 -14.04 -3.61
N ARG A 596 -15.54 -13.49 -2.69
CA ARG A 596 -15.45 -12.05 -2.45
C ARG A 596 -14.00 -11.61 -2.25
N ALA A 597 -13.66 -10.49 -2.87
CA ALA A 597 -12.47 -9.72 -2.55
C ALA A 597 -12.70 -8.93 -1.25
N VAL A 598 -11.73 -8.91 -0.36
CA VAL A 598 -11.81 -8.21 0.93
C VAL A 598 -10.88 -7.00 0.91
N SER A 599 -11.40 -5.83 1.29
CA SER A 599 -10.70 -4.55 1.23
C SER A 599 -10.74 -3.81 2.55
N VAL A 600 -9.65 -3.09 2.89
CA VAL A 600 -9.68 -2.05 3.92
C VAL A 600 -10.31 -0.81 3.32
N ASP A 601 -11.29 -0.23 4.00
CA ASP A 601 -11.99 0.98 3.55
C ASP A 601 -11.10 2.23 3.69
N ALA A 602 -11.09 3.10 2.68
CA ALA A 602 -10.29 4.32 2.67
C ALA A 602 -10.70 5.30 3.77
N ALA A 603 -12.00 5.42 4.07
CA ALA A 603 -12.49 6.25 5.17
C ALA A 603 -12.07 5.66 6.53
N GLY A 604 -12.07 4.33 6.65
CA GLY A 604 -11.58 3.61 7.83
C GLY A 604 -10.10 3.90 8.09
N ILE A 605 -9.26 3.86 7.05
CA ILE A 605 -7.84 4.21 7.16
C ILE A 605 -7.67 5.65 7.67
N LEU A 606 -8.36 6.63 7.08
CA LEU A 606 -8.27 8.04 7.50
C LEU A 606 -8.76 8.23 8.93
N ALA A 607 -9.83 7.55 9.35
CA ALA A 607 -10.35 7.62 10.72
C ALA A 607 -9.32 7.10 11.73
N ALA A 608 -8.68 5.97 11.45
CA ALA A 608 -7.62 5.44 12.30
C ALA A 608 -6.41 6.40 12.38
N LEU A 609 -5.93 6.92 11.24
CA LEU A 609 -4.81 7.87 11.19
C LEU A 609 -5.09 9.11 12.05
N ARG A 610 -6.31 9.67 12.00
CA ARG A 610 -6.72 10.83 12.80
C ARG A 610 -6.94 10.49 14.26
N GLN A 611 -7.85 9.56 14.53
CA GLN A 611 -8.37 9.31 15.88
C GLN A 611 -7.35 8.57 16.76
N VAL A 612 -6.66 7.58 16.18
CA VAL A 612 -5.79 6.68 16.93
C VAL A 612 -4.31 7.09 16.84
N TYR A 613 -3.81 7.37 15.63
CA TYR A 613 -2.40 7.61 15.41
C TYR A 613 -2.01 9.09 15.43
N LYS A 614 -2.99 10.02 15.40
CA LYS A 614 -2.77 11.49 15.39
C LYS A 614 -1.86 11.93 14.24
N ALA A 615 -1.97 11.26 13.10
CA ALA A 615 -1.13 11.46 11.91
C ALA A 615 -1.74 12.49 10.93
N GLU A 616 -2.10 13.68 11.42
CA GLU A 616 -2.81 14.70 10.64
C GLU A 616 -2.03 15.16 9.39
N ALA A 617 -0.70 15.26 9.49
CA ALA A 617 0.14 15.63 8.36
C ALA A 617 0.03 14.60 7.21
N LEU A 618 0.05 13.30 7.54
CA LEU A 618 -0.13 12.23 6.56
C LEU A 618 -1.55 12.24 5.97
N VAL A 619 -2.56 12.47 6.78
CA VAL A 619 -3.96 12.60 6.31
C VAL A 619 -4.09 13.77 5.33
N ALA A 620 -3.50 14.93 5.64
CA ALA A 620 -3.51 16.09 4.77
C ALA A 620 -2.81 15.81 3.42
N GLU A 621 -1.68 15.12 3.46
CA GLU A 621 -0.95 14.70 2.25
C GLU A 621 -1.77 13.74 1.38
N LEU A 622 -2.38 12.71 1.99
CA LEU A 622 -3.20 11.70 1.28
C LEU A 622 -4.43 12.32 0.60
N ARG A 623 -5.08 13.28 1.26
CA ARG A 623 -6.24 13.99 0.70
C ARG A 623 -5.86 15.00 -0.39
N GLY A 624 -4.62 15.46 -0.38
CA GLY A 624 -4.11 16.44 -1.33
C GLY A 624 -4.58 17.88 -1.05
N PRO A 625 -3.96 18.89 -1.72
CA PRO A 625 -4.21 20.30 -1.43
C PRO A 625 -5.65 20.76 -1.73
N ALA A 626 -6.33 20.22 -2.73
CA ALA A 626 -7.71 20.57 -3.05
C ALA A 626 -8.70 20.11 -1.97
N ALA A 627 -8.51 18.90 -1.43
CA ALA A 627 -9.34 18.38 -0.34
C ALA A 627 -9.01 19.04 1.01
N ALA A 628 -7.75 19.42 1.24
CA ALA A 628 -7.36 20.21 2.40
C ALA A 628 -8.03 21.61 2.36
N ALA A 629 -8.11 22.23 1.19
CA ALA A 629 -8.82 23.50 1.00
C ALA A 629 -10.34 23.34 1.18
N ALA A 630 -10.94 22.25 0.69
CA ALA A 630 -12.37 21.95 0.86
C ALA A 630 -12.73 21.66 2.34
N ALA A 631 -11.87 20.90 3.07
CA ALA A 631 -12.07 20.65 4.50
C ALA A 631 -11.92 21.94 5.33
N ALA A 632 -10.94 22.79 4.98
CA ALA A 632 -10.80 24.11 5.60
C ALA A 632 -12.01 25.02 5.29
N ALA A 633 -12.67 24.84 4.14
CA ALA A 633 -13.89 25.54 3.79
C ALA A 633 -15.14 25.01 4.52
N ALA A 634 -15.18 23.72 4.84
CA ALA A 634 -16.31 23.09 5.53
C ALA A 634 -16.48 23.53 7.00
N ASP A 635 -15.40 23.96 7.65
CA ASP A 635 -15.45 24.48 9.04
C ASP A 635 -16.00 25.90 9.17
N TRP A 636 -16.14 26.65 8.05
CA TRP A 636 -16.63 28.00 8.06
C TRP A 636 -18.15 28.09 8.17
N ARG A 637 -18.64 28.77 9.21
CA ARG A 637 -20.06 29.03 9.45
C ARG A 637 -20.44 30.38 8.81
N PRO A 638 -21.36 30.40 7.83
CA PRO A 638 -21.75 31.65 7.20
C PRO A 638 -22.51 32.55 8.16
N LEU A 639 -22.19 33.84 8.17
CA LEU A 639 -22.94 34.90 8.83
C LEU A 639 -23.78 35.72 7.81
N PHE A 640 -23.56 35.51 6.52
CA PHE A 640 -24.31 36.12 5.44
C PHE A 640 -24.60 35.12 4.32
N ASP A 641 -25.86 34.99 3.92
CA ASP A 641 -26.38 34.04 2.95
C ASP A 641 -26.31 34.51 1.47
N GLY A 642 -25.85 35.75 1.23
CA GLY A 642 -25.86 36.39 -0.08
C GLY A 642 -27.23 36.88 -0.57
N ARG A 643 -28.30 36.73 0.24
CA ARG A 643 -29.68 36.99 -0.17
C ARG A 643 -30.47 37.85 0.79
N SER A 644 -30.16 37.80 2.07
CA SER A 644 -30.92 38.52 3.11
C SER A 644 -30.00 39.12 4.17
N LEU A 645 -30.44 40.17 4.85
CA LEU A 645 -29.78 40.74 6.02
C LEU A 645 -30.12 39.97 7.30
N ALA A 646 -30.50 38.68 7.20
CA ALA A 646 -30.83 37.85 8.37
C ALA A 646 -29.68 37.85 9.39
N GLY A 647 -29.97 38.23 10.63
CA GLY A 647 -29.00 38.38 11.70
C GLY A 647 -28.22 39.71 11.71
N TRP A 648 -28.22 40.47 10.64
CA TRP A 648 -27.60 41.82 10.54
C TRP A 648 -28.64 42.93 10.63
N LYS A 649 -28.26 44.03 11.28
CA LYS A 649 -29.06 45.25 11.37
C LYS A 649 -28.20 46.43 10.99
N PRO A 650 -28.76 47.48 10.29
CA PRO A 650 -28.08 48.75 10.13
C PRO A 650 -27.66 49.30 11.50
N THR A 651 -26.43 49.73 11.62
CA THR A 651 -25.89 50.30 12.89
C THR A 651 -26.37 51.73 13.04
N PRO A 652 -27.00 52.12 14.17
CA PRO A 652 -27.54 53.45 14.37
C PRO A 652 -26.45 54.46 14.75
N PHE A 653 -25.66 54.90 13.78
CA PHE A 653 -24.63 55.94 13.99
C PHE A 653 -25.18 57.40 14.02
N GLY A 654 -26.37 57.59 13.51
CA GLY A 654 -26.97 58.89 13.41
C GLY A 654 -26.52 59.63 12.17
N GLY A 655 -27.21 59.37 11.05
CA GLY A 655 -26.85 59.93 9.73
C GLY A 655 -26.25 58.87 8.80
N GLU A 656 -26.42 57.61 9.14
CA GLU A 656 -26.00 56.47 8.35
C GLU A 656 -26.69 56.39 6.97
N GLY A 657 -25.96 55.90 5.97
CA GLY A 657 -26.46 55.63 4.62
C GLY A 657 -27.29 54.34 4.57
N GLU A 658 -28.01 54.14 3.47
CA GLU A 658 -28.83 52.98 3.24
C GLU A 658 -27.98 51.67 3.19
N VAL A 659 -28.49 50.63 3.82
CA VAL A 659 -27.92 49.26 3.74
C VAL A 659 -28.85 48.39 2.89
N ARG A 660 -28.34 47.81 1.81
CA ARG A 660 -29.14 46.98 0.90
C ARG A 660 -28.31 45.84 0.34
N ILE A 661 -28.95 44.88 -0.31
CA ILE A 661 -28.28 43.76 -1.01
C ILE A 661 -28.21 44.07 -2.49
N VAL A 662 -26.99 44.06 -3.05
CA VAL A 662 -26.71 44.29 -4.45
C VAL A 662 -25.84 43.15 -5.00
N ALA A 663 -26.35 42.43 -5.98
CA ALA A 663 -25.63 41.34 -6.64
C ALA A 663 -24.98 40.31 -5.68
N GLY A 664 -25.66 39.95 -4.59
CA GLY A 664 -25.20 38.98 -3.61
C GLY A 664 -24.20 39.51 -2.58
N ALA A 665 -24.03 40.85 -2.51
CA ALA A 665 -23.21 41.53 -1.51
C ALA A 665 -24.07 42.51 -0.69
N ILE A 666 -23.71 42.76 0.56
CA ILE A 666 -24.26 43.86 1.36
C ILE A 666 -23.58 45.11 0.93
N GLU A 667 -24.35 46.07 0.38
CA GLU A 667 -23.88 47.43 0.09
C GLU A 667 -24.24 48.36 1.22
N ILE A 668 -23.24 49.02 1.77
CA ILE A 668 -23.36 50.06 2.78
C ILE A 668 -23.09 51.41 2.08
N ALA A 669 -24.16 52.19 1.82
CA ALA A 669 -24.00 53.47 1.21
C ALA A 669 -23.32 54.47 2.16
N GLN A 670 -22.59 55.43 1.63
CA GLN A 670 -21.99 56.50 2.37
C GLN A 670 -23.11 57.33 3.07
N GLY A 671 -22.94 57.59 4.39
CA GLY A 671 -23.78 58.46 5.18
C GLY A 671 -23.11 59.83 5.39
N SER A 672 -23.58 60.57 6.41
CA SER A 672 -23.00 61.87 6.76
C SER A 672 -21.58 61.71 7.28
N ASP A 673 -21.36 60.69 8.10
CA ASP A 673 -20.06 60.26 8.65
C ASP A 673 -19.89 58.76 8.53
N MET A 674 -20.37 58.00 9.51
CA MET A 674 -20.26 56.52 9.54
C MET A 674 -21.56 55.86 9.10
N SER A 675 -21.38 54.73 8.42
CA SER A 675 -22.44 53.78 8.09
C SER A 675 -21.98 52.39 8.46
N GLY A 676 -22.88 51.42 8.69
CA GLY A 676 -22.46 50.08 9.03
C GLY A 676 -23.60 49.08 9.30
N ILE A 677 -23.20 47.87 9.65
CA ILE A 677 -24.07 46.79 10.05
C ILE A 677 -23.55 46.16 11.34
N THR A 678 -24.47 45.72 12.21
CA THR A 678 -24.17 45.04 13.49
C THR A 678 -24.85 43.67 13.52
N TRP A 679 -24.11 42.63 13.93
CA TRP A 679 -24.62 41.30 14.10
C TRP A 679 -25.48 41.18 15.36
N GLY A 680 -26.68 40.65 15.22
CA GLY A 680 -27.62 40.51 16.35
C GLY A 680 -27.64 39.14 17.02
N GLY A 681 -26.84 38.18 16.55
CA GLY A 681 -26.74 36.84 17.12
C GLY A 681 -25.56 36.70 18.09
N GLU A 682 -25.45 35.51 18.70
CA GLU A 682 -24.27 35.17 19.51
C GLU A 682 -23.02 35.10 18.65
N PHE A 683 -21.87 35.50 19.22
CA PHE A 683 -20.58 35.40 18.57
C PHE A 683 -19.48 35.04 19.59
N PRO A 684 -18.53 34.14 19.27
CA PRO A 684 -17.48 33.73 20.20
C PRO A 684 -16.56 34.90 20.55
N ARG A 685 -16.01 34.89 21.76
CA ARG A 685 -15.15 35.95 22.25
C ARG A 685 -13.64 35.63 22.13
N GLN A 686 -13.28 34.36 21.94
CA GLN A 686 -11.91 33.87 21.79
C GLN A 686 -11.89 32.59 20.96
N HIS A 687 -10.71 32.16 20.49
CA HIS A 687 -10.52 30.94 19.73
C HIS A 687 -11.37 30.88 18.45
N TYR A 688 -11.34 31.95 17.65
CA TYR A 688 -12.07 32.00 16.39
C TYR A 688 -11.30 32.73 15.29
N GLU A 689 -11.69 32.48 14.06
CA GLU A 689 -11.39 33.30 12.89
C GLU A 689 -12.69 33.83 12.27
N ILE A 690 -12.68 35.10 11.84
CA ILE A 690 -13.71 35.71 11.01
C ILE A 690 -13.08 36.11 9.68
N SER A 691 -13.80 35.87 8.58
CA SER A 691 -13.36 36.25 7.23
C SER A 691 -14.52 36.87 6.45
N LEU A 692 -14.19 37.86 5.62
CA LEU A 692 -15.11 38.45 4.68
C LEU A 692 -14.35 39.02 3.47
N ASP A 693 -15.05 39.22 2.37
CA ASP A 693 -14.55 40.03 1.26
C ASP A 693 -15.17 41.42 1.31
N ALA A 694 -14.33 42.43 1.21
CA ALA A 694 -14.75 43.84 1.23
C ALA A 694 -14.17 44.57 0.02
N ARG A 695 -14.93 45.54 -0.51
CA ARG A 695 -14.44 46.48 -1.52
C ARG A 695 -14.96 47.89 -1.31
N ARG A 696 -14.14 48.87 -1.64
CA ARG A 696 -14.56 50.26 -1.79
C ARG A 696 -15.29 50.43 -3.13
N VAL A 697 -16.52 50.96 -3.12
CA VAL A 697 -17.28 51.24 -4.33
C VAL A 697 -17.10 52.71 -4.73
N ASP A 698 -17.13 53.60 -3.73
CA ASP A 698 -16.92 55.05 -3.88
C ASP A 698 -16.45 55.63 -2.53
N GLY A 699 -15.82 56.80 -2.56
CA GLY A 699 -15.26 57.42 -1.36
C GLY A 699 -13.78 57.29 -1.20
N SER A 700 -13.19 57.76 -0.10
CA SER A 700 -11.77 57.91 0.08
C SER A 700 -11.21 57.50 1.44
N ASP A 701 -12.05 56.95 2.33
CA ASP A 701 -11.60 56.50 3.65
C ASP A 701 -11.94 55.01 3.86
N PHE A 702 -11.97 54.52 5.10
CA PHE A 702 -12.07 53.09 5.32
C PHE A 702 -13.38 52.47 4.82
N PHE A 703 -13.24 51.38 4.10
CA PHE A 703 -14.36 50.62 3.54
C PHE A 703 -14.69 49.35 4.32
N CYS A 704 -13.90 49.03 5.35
CA CYS A 704 -14.13 47.92 6.29
C CYS A 704 -13.50 48.27 7.64
N GLY A 705 -14.29 48.70 8.58
CA GLY A 705 -13.96 48.82 9.99
C GLY A 705 -14.60 47.65 10.75
N LEU A 706 -13.93 46.52 10.86
CA LEU A 706 -14.45 45.32 11.49
C LEU A 706 -14.24 45.40 13.00
N THR A 707 -15.34 45.56 13.76
CA THR A 707 -15.35 45.46 15.22
C THR A 707 -15.65 44.08 15.65
N PHE A 708 -14.87 43.52 16.61
CA PHE A 708 -14.96 42.11 17.06
C PHE A 708 -14.55 41.97 18.54
N PRO A 709 -15.01 40.92 19.27
CA PRO A 709 -14.67 40.70 20.66
C PRO A 709 -13.31 40.02 20.82
N VAL A 710 -12.55 40.37 21.84
CA VAL A 710 -11.30 39.72 22.28
C VAL A 710 -11.41 39.50 23.79
N GLY A 711 -11.87 38.34 24.24
CA GLY A 711 -12.25 38.11 25.62
C GLY A 711 -13.42 38.99 26.01
N ASP A 712 -13.24 39.81 27.04
CA ASP A 712 -14.27 40.75 27.49
C ASP A 712 -14.15 42.14 26.81
N ASP A 713 -13.05 42.39 26.15
CA ASP A 713 -12.77 43.68 25.49
C ASP A 713 -13.11 43.65 24.00
N PRO A 714 -13.56 44.75 23.42
CA PRO A 714 -13.73 44.89 21.98
C PRO A 714 -12.46 45.48 21.33
N CYS A 715 -12.26 45.14 20.03
CA CYS A 715 -11.25 45.72 19.17
C CYS A 715 -11.79 45.96 17.76
N SER A 716 -11.25 46.92 17.01
CA SER A 716 -11.63 47.12 15.60
C SER A 716 -10.43 47.06 14.67
N LEU A 717 -10.53 46.26 13.60
CA LEU A 717 -9.59 46.30 12.47
C LEU A 717 -10.08 47.35 11.47
N ILE A 718 -9.26 48.35 11.18
CA ILE A 718 -9.52 49.34 10.13
C ILE A 718 -8.81 48.95 8.84
N VAL A 719 -9.52 48.98 7.72
CA VAL A 719 -9.00 48.65 6.37
C VAL A 719 -9.29 49.82 5.42
N GLY A 720 -8.22 50.51 5.00
CA GLY A 720 -8.27 51.63 4.07
C GLY A 720 -8.66 52.98 4.73
N GLY A 721 -8.25 53.16 5.98
CA GLY A 721 -8.54 54.42 6.70
C GLY A 721 -7.54 55.55 6.42
N TRP A 722 -7.78 56.70 7.06
CA TRP A 722 -6.94 57.90 7.00
C TRP A 722 -6.52 58.32 5.61
N GLY A 723 -7.50 58.53 4.73
CA GLY A 723 -7.24 58.89 3.34
C GLY A 723 -7.03 57.70 2.42
N GLY A 724 -7.45 56.49 2.86
CA GLY A 724 -7.64 55.32 2.00
C GLY A 724 -6.61 54.23 2.08
N GLY A 725 -5.51 54.34 2.85
CA GLY A 725 -4.41 53.36 2.82
C GLY A 725 -4.00 52.75 4.16
N VAL A 726 -4.49 53.23 5.30
CA VAL A 726 -4.12 52.69 6.60
C VAL A 726 -4.85 51.39 6.94
N VAL A 727 -4.11 50.38 7.39
CA VAL A 727 -4.61 49.13 7.99
C VAL A 727 -4.02 49.02 9.40
N GLY A 728 -4.84 48.72 10.41
CA GLY A 728 -4.36 48.54 11.77
C GLY A 728 -5.48 48.34 12.78
N LEU A 729 -5.11 47.96 14.02
CA LEU A 729 -6.05 47.78 15.12
C LEU A 729 -6.33 49.11 15.83
N SER A 730 -7.58 49.37 16.12
CA SER A 730 -8.05 50.56 16.81
C SER A 730 -8.98 50.18 17.99
N SER A 731 -8.58 50.33 19.28
CA SER A 731 -7.37 51.02 19.73
C SER A 731 -6.54 50.05 20.56
N ILE A 732 -5.22 50.21 20.51
CA ILE A 732 -4.26 49.54 21.37
C ILE A 732 -3.68 50.60 22.30
N ASP A 733 -3.73 50.38 23.62
CA ASP A 733 -3.26 51.31 24.65
C ASP A 733 -3.79 52.74 24.49
N GLY A 734 -5.02 52.84 23.99
CA GLY A 734 -5.68 54.12 23.74
C GLY A 734 -5.27 54.80 22.42
N LEU A 735 -4.40 54.20 21.63
CA LEU A 735 -3.95 54.75 20.33
C LEU A 735 -4.72 54.09 19.17
N ASP A 736 -5.12 54.87 18.20
CA ASP A 736 -5.87 54.41 17.02
C ASP A 736 -4.99 53.71 15.98
N ALA A 737 -5.61 53.15 14.94
CA ALA A 737 -4.95 52.37 13.90
C ALA A 737 -3.83 53.09 13.13
N ALA A 738 -3.81 54.41 13.12
CA ALA A 738 -2.79 55.22 12.46
C ALA A 738 -1.60 55.59 13.37
N ASN A 739 -1.72 55.32 14.67
CA ASN A 739 -0.81 55.85 15.70
C ASN A 739 -0.27 54.79 16.68
N ASN A 740 -0.40 53.51 16.39
CA ASN A 740 0.13 52.41 17.21
C ASN A 740 1.01 51.46 16.38
N ASP A 741 1.62 50.47 17.02
CA ASP A 741 2.58 49.53 16.41
C ASP A 741 1.96 48.60 15.35
N THR A 742 0.62 48.51 15.24
CA THR A 742 -0.08 47.72 14.22
C THR A 742 -0.34 48.50 12.92
N THR A 743 0.09 49.78 12.84
CA THR A 743 -0.08 50.60 11.63
C THR A 743 0.64 50.02 10.44
N HIS A 744 -0.11 49.70 9.41
CA HIS A 744 0.37 49.21 8.12
C HIS A 744 -0.23 50.07 6.97
N TYR A 745 0.52 50.25 5.90
CA TYR A 745 0.03 51.00 4.70
C TYR A 745 -0.14 50.06 3.53
N HIS A 746 -1.34 50.01 2.98
CA HIS A 746 -1.70 49.20 1.82
C HIS A 746 -2.43 50.06 0.76
N ALA A 747 -2.04 49.91 -0.51
CA ALA A 747 -2.71 50.62 -1.61
C ALA A 747 -3.97 49.83 -2.03
N PHE A 748 -5.15 50.45 -1.84
CA PHE A 748 -6.43 49.84 -2.21
C PHE A 748 -7.00 50.48 -3.48
N THR A 749 -7.31 49.66 -4.48
CA THR A 749 -7.97 50.09 -5.72
C THR A 749 -9.49 50.08 -5.55
N THR A 750 -10.15 51.22 -5.88
CA THR A 750 -11.60 51.24 -5.86
C THR A 750 -12.21 50.27 -6.85
N GLY A 751 -13.22 49.50 -6.42
CA GLY A 751 -13.89 48.46 -7.22
C GLY A 751 -13.27 47.07 -7.08
N GLU A 752 -12.05 46.92 -6.55
CA GLU A 752 -11.37 45.64 -6.32
C GLU A 752 -11.79 44.99 -5.00
N TRP A 753 -11.95 43.67 -5.00
CA TRP A 753 -12.27 42.88 -3.80
C TRP A 753 -11.01 42.47 -3.04
N TYR A 754 -11.04 42.70 -1.72
CA TYR A 754 -9.98 42.29 -0.79
C TYR A 754 -10.54 41.30 0.23
N ALA A 755 -9.87 40.16 0.39
CA ALA A 755 -10.17 39.17 1.43
C ALA A 755 -9.60 39.70 2.77
N VAL A 756 -10.46 39.96 3.74
CA VAL A 756 -10.10 40.39 5.10
C VAL A 756 -10.32 39.26 6.06
N ARG A 757 -9.33 38.95 6.89
CA ARG A 757 -9.41 37.85 7.87
C ARG A 757 -8.78 38.26 9.19
N VAL A 758 -9.47 37.97 10.29
CA VAL A 758 -9.01 38.23 11.66
C VAL A 758 -9.04 36.90 12.43
N ARG A 759 -7.93 36.56 13.07
CA ARG A 759 -7.83 35.44 14.01
C ARG A 759 -7.63 35.97 15.41
N VAL A 760 -8.42 35.43 16.36
CA VAL A 760 -8.37 35.83 17.78
C VAL A 760 -8.08 34.59 18.63
N THR A 761 -6.99 34.65 19.39
CA THR A 761 -6.64 33.67 20.41
C THR A 761 -6.45 34.40 21.77
N PRO A 762 -6.35 33.70 22.89
CA PRO A 762 -6.03 34.34 24.19
C PRO A 762 -4.68 35.05 24.22
N GLU A 763 -3.77 34.70 23.31
CA GLU A 763 -2.39 35.20 23.29
C GLU A 763 -2.20 36.35 22.33
N ARG A 764 -3.00 36.43 21.23
CA ARG A 764 -2.78 37.42 20.16
C ARG A 764 -3.96 37.61 19.20
N ILE A 765 -3.89 38.71 18.47
CA ILE A 765 -4.72 39.02 17.28
C ILE A 765 -3.82 39.00 16.04
N GLU A 766 -4.21 38.23 15.01
CA GLU A 766 -3.56 38.25 13.72
C GLU A 766 -4.58 38.74 12.66
N CYS A 767 -4.16 39.71 11.79
CA CYS A 767 -5.01 40.18 10.71
C CYS A 767 -4.32 39.98 9.37
N PHE A 768 -5.14 39.65 8.34
CA PHE A 768 -4.66 39.31 7.01
C PHE A 768 -5.46 40.06 5.95
N ILE A 769 -4.78 40.53 4.90
CA ILE A 769 -5.37 41.07 3.66
C ILE A 769 -4.86 40.23 2.48
N ASN A 770 -5.75 39.59 1.72
CA ASN A 770 -5.40 38.67 0.62
C ASN A 770 -4.35 37.60 1.04
N ASP A 771 -4.53 36.99 2.24
CA ASP A 771 -3.63 36.04 2.87
C ASP A 771 -2.25 36.57 3.33
N GLU A 772 -1.90 37.81 3.04
CA GLU A 772 -0.74 38.48 3.63
C GLU A 772 -1.04 38.88 5.08
N ARG A 773 -0.20 38.51 6.04
CA ARG A 773 -0.34 38.89 7.44
C ARG A 773 0.12 40.35 7.63
N VAL A 774 -0.82 41.26 7.87
CA VAL A 774 -0.57 42.69 8.03
C VAL A 774 -0.51 43.10 9.49
N VAL A 775 -1.06 42.33 10.41
CA VAL A 775 -0.99 42.56 11.86
C VAL A 775 -0.67 41.24 12.59
N ASP A 776 0.23 41.32 13.58
CA ASP A 776 0.53 40.30 14.57
C ASP A 776 0.71 40.93 15.94
N GLN A 777 -0.41 41.08 16.69
CA GLN A 777 -0.46 41.81 17.95
C GLN A 777 -0.54 40.83 19.13
N PRO A 778 0.53 40.65 19.96
CA PRO A 778 0.44 40.00 21.24
C PRO A 778 -0.51 40.76 22.19
N LEU A 779 -1.26 40.05 23.04
CA LEU A 779 -2.20 40.66 23.96
C LEU A 779 -1.60 40.95 25.34
N ALA A 780 -0.55 40.24 25.74
CA ALA A 780 0.10 40.37 27.03
C ALA A 780 0.69 41.79 27.21
N GLY A 781 0.21 42.53 28.18
CA GLY A 781 0.70 43.87 28.51
C GLY A 781 0.04 44.99 27.74
N HIS A 782 -0.96 44.74 26.86
CA HIS A 782 -1.68 45.75 26.11
C HIS A 782 -3.15 45.84 26.52
N ALA A 783 -3.68 47.04 26.56
CA ALA A 783 -5.10 47.33 26.79
C ALA A 783 -5.83 47.52 25.45
N LEU A 784 -6.90 46.74 25.25
CA LEU A 784 -7.74 46.85 24.08
C LEU A 784 -8.95 47.75 24.35
N SER A 785 -9.32 48.56 23.37
CA SER A 785 -10.54 49.33 23.39
C SER A 785 -11.03 49.61 21.96
N ILE A 786 -12.15 50.28 21.83
CA ILE A 786 -12.64 50.84 20.58
C ILE A 786 -12.93 52.32 20.77
N ARG A 787 -12.99 53.07 19.70
CA ARG A 787 -13.41 54.47 19.71
C ARG A 787 -14.91 54.55 20.08
N ASP A 788 -15.28 55.62 20.76
CA ASP A 788 -16.66 55.82 21.26
C ASP A 788 -17.69 55.81 20.13
N GLU A 789 -17.33 56.29 18.95
CA GLU A 789 -18.20 56.34 17.79
C GLU A 789 -18.62 54.93 17.27
N VAL A 790 -17.75 53.90 17.49
CA VAL A 790 -18.06 52.54 17.02
C VAL A 790 -18.69 51.62 18.07
N ILE A 791 -18.99 52.15 19.28
CA ILE A 791 -19.69 51.38 20.34
C ILE A 791 -20.97 50.68 19.85
N PRO A 792 -21.80 51.30 18.95
CA PRO A 792 -22.99 50.63 18.42
C PRO A 792 -22.71 49.40 17.55
N SER A 793 -21.46 49.17 17.13
CA SER A 793 -21.03 47.98 16.34
C SER A 793 -20.78 46.74 17.17
N LYS A 794 -20.88 46.79 18.53
CA LYS A 794 -20.67 45.61 19.40
C LYS A 794 -21.81 44.60 19.37
N PRO A 795 -21.53 43.31 19.62
CA PRO A 795 -20.21 42.65 19.80
C PRO A 795 -19.45 42.44 18.49
N LEU A 796 -20.14 42.33 17.36
CA LEU A 796 -19.58 42.18 16.03
C LEU A 796 -20.27 43.14 15.06
N GLY A 797 -19.51 43.97 14.35
CA GLY A 797 -20.03 44.90 13.40
C GLY A 797 -19.03 45.30 12.32
N ILE A 798 -19.50 45.79 11.20
CA ILE A 798 -18.68 46.28 10.11
C ILE A 798 -19.15 47.67 9.75
N ALA A 799 -18.25 48.65 9.81
CA ALA A 799 -18.52 50.03 9.53
C ALA A 799 -17.70 50.56 8.34
N THR A 800 -18.18 51.66 7.75
CA THR A 800 -17.48 52.47 6.73
C THR A 800 -17.45 53.92 7.20
N TYR A 801 -16.48 54.70 6.72
CA TYR A 801 -16.42 56.16 6.96
C TYR A 801 -16.23 56.86 5.65
N ALA A 802 -17.09 57.88 5.39
CA ALA A 802 -17.06 58.70 4.15
C ALA A 802 -16.86 57.84 2.87
N THR A 803 -17.44 56.63 2.85
CA THR A 803 -17.18 55.58 1.84
C THR A 803 -18.40 54.70 1.63
N THR A 804 -18.75 54.46 0.36
CA THR A 804 -19.67 53.37 -0.02
C THR A 804 -18.87 52.08 -0.19
N ALA A 805 -19.25 51.02 0.51
CA ALA A 805 -18.57 49.72 0.45
C ALA A 805 -19.52 48.56 0.14
N GLN A 806 -18.97 47.49 -0.33
CA GLN A 806 -19.69 46.23 -0.48
C GLN A 806 -18.96 45.12 0.26
N LEU A 807 -19.75 44.22 0.91
CA LEU A 807 -19.29 43.12 1.74
C LEU A 807 -19.95 41.82 1.28
N LYS A 808 -19.20 40.72 1.20
CA LYS A 808 -19.74 39.39 0.92
C LYS A 808 -18.92 38.32 1.64
N ASN A 809 -19.36 37.07 1.56
CA ASN A 809 -18.66 35.87 2.13
C ASN A 809 -18.32 36.04 3.61
N ILE A 810 -19.18 36.75 4.38
CA ILE A 810 -18.98 36.94 5.82
C ILE A 810 -19.22 35.63 6.51
N ARG A 811 -18.19 35.09 7.18
CA ARG A 811 -18.18 33.76 7.80
C ARG A 811 -17.18 33.68 8.94
N TRP A 812 -17.38 32.74 9.86
CA TRP A 812 -16.45 32.50 10.98
C TRP A 812 -16.24 31.00 11.21
N ARG A 813 -15.17 30.65 11.92
CA ARG A 813 -14.91 29.28 12.39
C ARG A 813 -14.23 29.28 13.75
N PRO A 814 -14.37 28.21 14.55
CA PRO A 814 -13.57 28.02 15.76
C PRO A 814 -12.10 27.73 15.40
N VAL A 815 -11.18 28.18 16.24
CA VAL A 815 -9.75 27.85 16.18
C VAL A 815 -9.39 26.98 17.38
N ALA A 816 -8.76 25.82 17.15
CA ALA A 816 -8.33 24.97 18.25
C ALA A 816 -7.31 25.71 19.13
N PRO A 817 -7.37 25.58 20.49
CA PRO A 817 -6.34 26.09 21.37
C PRO A 817 -5.01 25.41 21.02
N PRO A 818 -3.86 26.09 21.13
CA PRO A 818 -2.56 25.46 20.93
C PRO A 818 -2.43 24.28 21.89
N THR A 819 -2.09 23.09 21.36
CA THR A 819 -1.73 21.95 22.18
C THR A 819 -0.54 22.37 23.04
N SER A 820 -0.71 22.42 24.36
CA SER A 820 0.39 22.68 25.30
C SER A 820 1.52 21.71 24.99
N ALA A 821 2.70 22.23 24.63
CA ALA A 821 3.93 21.48 24.67
C ALA A 821 4.08 20.93 26.10
N ALA A 822 4.03 19.61 26.24
CA ALA A 822 4.31 18.97 27.50
C ALA A 822 5.74 19.38 27.91
N GLU A 823 5.84 20.03 29.06
CA GLU A 823 7.09 20.30 29.73
C GLU A 823 7.89 19.00 29.81
N SER A 824 9.04 19.00 29.16
CA SER A 824 10.08 18.03 29.39
C SER A 824 10.63 18.29 30.76
N ALA A 825 10.23 17.50 31.75
CA ALA A 825 10.95 17.44 33.03
C ALA A 825 12.23 16.59 32.86
N PRO A 826 13.31 16.91 33.61
CA PRO A 826 14.68 16.48 33.39
C PRO A 826 14.94 14.98 33.55
#